data_3e5e7b05379732b694111e8f053f1b9e
#
_entry.id   3e5e7b05379732b694111e8f053f1b9e
#
_cell.length_a   1.000
_cell.length_b   1.000
_cell.length_c   1.000
_cell.angle_alpha   90.00
_cell.angle_beta   90.00
_cell.angle_gamma   90.00
#
_symmetry.space_group_name_H-M   'P 1'
#
loop_
_entity.id
_entity.type
_entity.pdbx_description
1 polymer ?
#
loop_
_entity_poly.entity_id
_entity_poly.type
_entity_poly.pdbx_seq_one_letter_code
_entity_poly.pdbx_strand_id
1 'polypeptide(L)'
;MKEKKTKRRVWRGVATTGTSLLALSLSASMVIDTFRTDIDKFLGTQSTQMVTDNQTEDDYTYKSDYSSTTELLDSIEDLGERMSEEGTVLLKNNGALPLSADEKKKVTFLGFSSYFPIQGGDFGSSLTENKGTDADTVDMVQAFEAKGYSLNPTVQNMYQGMKEDFKSEVVLPWGVTTYYRATSPAVGGTFTSLEPSQEKLDKAEPTWKDSMNDYNVMIVTIARAAGENTNYTPGEEGVNPEQNLNQADPLGLSDTERATIDAAVKAKAENGGKVIVLLNNASAMEIDELKNNDGIDAMLEVGIPGGYGFYGVADVLSGDANPSGHLADTYAVDNSASPAAQNYGDYEWTNADSDYSINSEIVEAESIYTGYKYYETRYADTVLGQGNASDSVGSSTGGAWTYNSEVSYPFGYGLSYTTFTQTLDSLNVDLENKTVTAEVTVTNTGDVAGKDVVQLYASTPYTDYDKEHLVEKAAVQLLDYEKTDELAPGESTKVTITADAQDMASWDSTAANEAGTTGNYILDAGDYYFTIGNGAHDAVNNVLAAQGYSESNGMTSAGDAANVKSWNLAAMDTTTFAKTENGTAVENQLQDMDLNTYMPDTVTYLTRNDWSGTFPKTYKDLTATDEMVQIMQNDTYEITEQGDADSVTFGADNGLTLADLKGN
;
A
#
# COMPACT_ATOMS: atom_id res chain seq x y z
N MET A 1 74.20 6.26 -47.84
CA MET A 1 72.94 5.55 -48.11
C MET A 1 72.41 4.80 -46.90
N LYS A 2 73.20 4.18 -46.05
CA LYS A 2 72.79 3.49 -44.81
C LYS A 2 72.12 4.45 -43.79
N GLU A 3 72.64 5.62 -43.56
CA GLU A 3 72.14 6.60 -42.57
C GLU A 3 70.71 7.14 -42.91
N LYS A 4 70.46 7.40 -44.20
CA LYS A 4 69.09 7.79 -44.63
C LYS A 4 68.09 6.69 -44.45
N LYS A 5 68.46 5.41 -44.58
CA LYS A 5 67.54 4.26 -44.34
C LYS A 5 67.24 4.09 -42.87
N THR A 6 68.17 4.34 -41.96
CA THR A 6 68.04 4.26 -40.54
C THR A 6 67.07 5.37 -40.01
N LYS A 7 67.34 6.63 -40.42
CA LYS A 7 66.45 7.77 -40.10
C LYS A 7 64.98 7.52 -40.57
N ARG A 8 64.83 6.96 -41.76
CA ARG A 8 63.49 6.65 -42.29
C ARG A 8 62.78 5.50 -41.52
N ARG A 9 63.55 4.54 -40.99
CA ARG A 9 62.97 3.46 -40.13
C ARG A 9 62.59 3.99 -38.76
N VAL A 10 63.40 4.85 -38.15
CA VAL A 10 63.04 5.50 -36.87
C VAL A 10 61.80 6.37 -37.01
N TRP A 11 61.71 7.20 -38.06
CA TRP A 11 60.53 8.03 -38.30
C TRP A 11 59.27 7.22 -38.58
N ARG A 12 59.41 6.08 -39.27
CA ARG A 12 58.28 5.15 -39.43
C ARG A 12 57.83 4.54 -38.09
N GLY A 13 58.77 4.17 -37.25
CA GLY A 13 58.49 3.69 -35.89
C GLY A 13 57.75 4.75 -35.08
N VAL A 14 58.27 5.96 -35.02
CA VAL A 14 57.62 7.09 -34.32
C VAL A 14 56.24 7.37 -34.86
N ALA A 15 56.08 7.42 -36.19
CA ALA A 15 54.76 7.63 -36.80
C ALA A 15 53.77 6.51 -36.46
N THR A 16 54.20 5.24 -36.53
CA THR A 16 53.33 4.09 -36.18
C THR A 16 52.93 4.13 -34.72
N THR A 17 53.88 4.39 -33.81
CA THR A 17 53.57 4.51 -32.37
C THR A 17 52.62 5.68 -32.11
N GLY A 18 52.85 6.84 -32.71
CA GLY A 18 51.96 7.99 -32.59
C GLY A 18 50.55 7.73 -33.13
N THR A 19 50.42 7.05 -34.26
CA THR A 19 49.13 6.67 -34.81
C THR A 19 48.39 5.65 -33.93
N SER A 20 49.14 4.69 -33.36
CA SER A 20 48.53 3.70 -32.44
C SER A 20 48.08 4.35 -31.13
N LEU A 21 48.83 5.26 -30.57
CA LEU A 21 48.46 6.03 -29.39
C LEU A 21 47.22 6.92 -29.66
N LEU A 22 47.19 7.57 -30.83
CA LEU A 22 46.03 8.36 -31.22
C LEU A 22 44.78 7.50 -31.41
N ALA A 23 44.91 6.34 -32.04
CA ALA A 23 43.79 5.40 -32.19
C ALA A 23 43.29 4.90 -30.82
N LEU A 24 44.18 4.56 -29.90
CA LEU A 24 43.83 4.17 -28.52
C LEU A 24 43.15 5.32 -27.77
N SER A 25 43.67 6.54 -27.89
CA SER A 25 43.04 7.71 -27.24
C SER A 25 41.64 8.00 -27.79
N LEU A 26 41.43 7.91 -29.10
CA LEU A 26 40.12 8.09 -29.74
C LEU A 26 39.17 6.99 -29.32
N SER A 27 39.63 5.73 -29.26
CA SER A 27 38.77 4.62 -28.78
C SER A 27 38.41 4.79 -27.32
N ALA A 28 39.35 5.22 -26.47
CA ALA A 28 39.09 5.50 -25.07
C ALA A 28 38.08 6.67 -24.90
N SER A 29 38.28 7.75 -25.69
CA SER A 29 37.30 8.87 -25.69
C SER A 29 35.92 8.44 -26.11
N MET A 30 35.79 7.59 -27.14
CA MET A 30 34.48 7.06 -27.57
C MET A 30 33.80 6.22 -26.46
N VAL A 31 34.56 5.38 -25.76
CA VAL A 31 34.04 4.60 -24.63
C VAL A 31 33.63 5.53 -23.49
N ILE A 32 34.48 6.50 -23.14
CA ILE A 32 34.16 7.50 -22.10
C ILE A 32 32.91 8.29 -22.47
N ASP A 33 32.79 8.75 -23.72
CA ASP A 33 31.63 9.50 -24.18
C ASP A 33 30.36 8.64 -24.20
N THR A 34 30.46 7.34 -24.52
CA THR A 34 29.35 6.39 -24.51
C THR A 34 28.82 6.13 -23.10
N PHE A 35 29.72 6.03 -22.13
CA PHE A 35 29.38 5.77 -20.72
C PHE A 35 29.54 7.02 -19.85
N ARG A 36 29.51 8.20 -20.42
CA ARG A 36 29.77 9.46 -19.73
C ARG A 36 28.81 9.68 -18.56
N THR A 37 27.52 9.42 -18.77
CA THR A 37 26.50 9.55 -17.72
C THR A 37 26.77 8.63 -16.54
N ASP A 38 27.20 7.39 -16.81
CA ASP A 38 27.53 6.42 -15.76
C ASP A 38 28.83 6.77 -15.03
N ILE A 39 29.82 7.30 -15.78
CA ILE A 39 31.11 7.76 -15.22
C ILE A 39 30.89 9.02 -14.38
N ASP A 40 30.11 9.97 -14.87
CA ASP A 40 29.80 11.20 -14.15
C ASP A 40 29.01 10.88 -12.86
N LYS A 41 28.07 9.94 -12.93
CA LYS A 41 27.33 9.43 -11.77
C LYS A 41 28.27 8.74 -10.75
N PHE A 42 29.20 7.90 -11.22
CA PHE A 42 30.17 7.24 -10.36
C PHE A 42 31.16 8.22 -9.71
N LEU A 43 31.54 9.29 -10.42
CA LEU A 43 32.46 10.32 -9.91
C LEU A 43 31.76 11.43 -9.12
N GLY A 44 30.42 11.39 -9.00
CA GLY A 44 29.62 12.46 -8.37
C GLY A 44 29.75 13.81 -9.11
N THR A 45 30.07 13.78 -10.41
CA THR A 45 30.16 14.96 -11.26
C THR A 45 28.87 15.14 -12.05
N GLN A 46 28.44 16.39 -12.25
CA GLN A 46 27.23 16.66 -13.04
C GLN A 46 27.38 16.16 -14.48
N SER A 47 26.45 15.32 -14.94
CA SER A 47 26.29 15.02 -16.35
C SER A 47 25.93 16.29 -17.11
N THR A 48 26.52 16.46 -18.27
CA THR A 48 26.44 17.61 -19.18
C THR A 48 25.15 18.40 -19.11
N GLN A 49 25.17 19.62 -18.60
CA GLN A 49 24.16 20.62 -18.90
C GLN A 49 24.20 20.93 -20.41
N MET A 50 23.07 20.80 -21.09
CA MET A 50 22.93 21.43 -22.40
C MET A 50 22.80 22.94 -22.17
N VAL A 51 23.89 23.65 -22.29
CA VAL A 51 23.91 25.11 -22.27
C VAL A 51 23.49 25.58 -23.66
N THR A 52 22.31 26.08 -23.82
CA THR A 52 21.93 26.92 -24.96
C THR A 52 22.43 28.34 -24.65
N ASP A 53 23.13 28.95 -25.58
CA ASP A 53 23.94 30.19 -25.40
C ASP A 53 23.18 31.45 -24.89
N ASN A 54 21.87 31.36 -24.56
CA ASN A 54 21.02 32.50 -24.19
C ASN A 54 20.05 32.23 -23.06
N GLN A 55 20.15 31.12 -22.30
CA GLN A 55 19.24 30.84 -21.17
C GLN A 55 19.91 31.24 -19.85
N THR A 56 19.25 32.07 -19.09
CA THR A 56 19.59 32.37 -17.70
C THR A 56 18.89 31.35 -16.77
N GLU A 57 19.35 31.20 -15.53
CA GLU A 57 18.68 30.34 -14.53
C GLU A 57 17.20 30.69 -14.34
N ASP A 58 16.77 31.88 -14.74
CA ASP A 58 15.39 32.34 -14.67
C ASP A 58 14.50 31.80 -15.80
N ASP A 59 15.09 31.22 -16.85
CA ASP A 59 14.36 30.72 -18.03
C ASP A 59 13.88 29.26 -17.87
N TYR A 60 14.22 28.57 -16.77
CA TYR A 60 13.75 27.21 -16.49
C TYR A 60 12.46 27.20 -15.70
N THR A 61 11.44 26.49 -16.22
CA THR A 61 10.16 26.29 -15.52
C THR A 61 10.34 25.47 -14.25
N TYR A 62 11.28 24.53 -14.26
CA TYR A 62 11.63 23.69 -13.10
C TYR A 62 13.06 23.97 -12.69
N LYS A 63 13.23 24.55 -11.52
CA LYS A 63 14.55 24.78 -10.91
C LYS A 63 14.83 23.65 -9.91
N SER A 64 16.07 23.25 -9.79
CA SER A 64 16.49 22.36 -8.70
C SER A 64 16.55 23.16 -7.41
N ASP A 65 15.93 22.64 -6.35
CA ASP A 65 16.04 23.19 -4.99
C ASP A 65 17.39 22.84 -4.34
N TYR A 66 18.18 21.99 -4.99
CA TYR A 66 19.45 21.48 -4.47
C TYR A 66 20.64 22.03 -5.27
N SER A 67 21.70 22.41 -4.56
CA SER A 67 22.90 22.96 -5.15
C SER A 67 23.89 21.88 -5.66
N SER A 68 23.71 20.63 -5.23
CA SER A 68 24.56 19.49 -5.62
C SER A 68 23.81 18.17 -5.55
N THR A 69 24.34 17.15 -6.25
CA THR A 69 23.82 15.77 -6.16
C THR A 69 23.94 15.21 -4.73
N THR A 70 24.99 15.56 -4.00
CA THR A 70 25.17 15.13 -2.61
C THR A 70 24.05 15.68 -1.73
N GLU A 71 23.75 16.98 -1.84
CA GLU A 71 22.65 17.59 -1.08
C GLU A 71 21.29 16.97 -1.43
N LEU A 72 21.05 16.62 -2.70
CA LEU A 72 19.87 15.89 -3.12
C LEU A 72 19.80 14.48 -2.49
N LEU A 73 20.92 13.74 -2.49
CA LEU A 73 20.99 12.40 -1.90
C LEU A 73 20.78 12.44 -0.38
N ASP A 74 21.41 13.38 0.31
CA ASP A 74 21.21 13.58 1.75
C ASP A 74 19.72 13.89 2.05
N SER A 75 19.09 14.73 1.23
CA SER A 75 17.66 15.04 1.37
C SER A 75 16.74 13.83 1.09
N ILE A 76 17.11 12.94 0.17
CA ILE A 76 16.40 11.68 -0.10
C ILE A 76 16.53 10.73 1.09
N GLU A 77 17.71 10.64 1.71
CA GLU A 77 17.93 9.85 2.91
C GLU A 77 17.07 10.36 4.08
N ASP A 78 17.14 11.66 4.40
CA ASP A 78 16.35 12.30 5.44
C ASP A 78 14.82 12.12 5.20
N LEU A 79 14.39 12.23 3.94
CA LEU A 79 12.98 12.02 3.59
C LEU A 79 12.56 10.56 3.79
N GLY A 80 13.36 9.59 3.35
CA GLY A 80 13.09 8.17 3.50
C GLY A 80 13.00 7.74 4.97
N GLU A 81 13.92 8.24 5.81
CA GLU A 81 13.88 8.06 7.26
C GLU A 81 12.58 8.59 7.86
N ARG A 82 12.27 9.87 7.60
CA ARG A 82 11.06 10.52 8.11
C ARG A 82 9.77 9.86 7.61
N MET A 83 9.70 9.44 6.36
CA MET A 83 8.53 8.72 5.84
C MET A 83 8.26 7.44 6.63
N SER A 84 9.30 6.73 7.04
CA SER A 84 9.14 5.50 7.85
C SER A 84 8.89 5.78 9.32
N GLU A 85 9.44 6.86 9.91
CA GLU A 85 9.06 7.30 11.25
C GLU A 85 7.56 7.59 11.35
N GLU A 86 7.02 8.26 10.34
CA GLU A 86 5.61 8.68 10.33
C GLU A 86 4.65 7.62 9.79
N GLY A 87 5.15 6.67 8.98
CA GLY A 87 4.35 5.62 8.36
C GLY A 87 4.35 4.29 9.11
N THR A 88 5.34 4.03 9.97
CA THR A 88 5.37 2.81 10.78
C THR A 88 4.18 2.77 11.75
N VAL A 89 3.41 1.68 11.71
CA VAL A 89 2.22 1.50 12.54
C VAL A 89 2.52 0.60 13.72
N LEU A 90 2.37 1.11 14.92
CA LEU A 90 2.44 0.30 16.14
C LEU A 90 1.11 -0.42 16.35
N LEU A 91 1.10 -1.76 16.20
CA LEU A 91 -0.10 -2.59 16.29
C LEU A 91 -0.32 -3.15 17.70
N LYS A 92 0.77 -3.47 18.42
CA LYS A 92 0.73 -4.06 19.76
C LYS A 92 1.93 -3.56 20.55
N ASN A 93 1.71 -3.17 21.81
CA ASN A 93 2.79 -2.83 22.74
C ASN A 93 2.38 -3.11 24.20
N ASN A 94 2.89 -4.19 24.76
CA ASN A 94 2.68 -4.58 26.15
C ASN A 94 3.77 -3.99 27.07
N GLY A 95 4.22 -2.76 26.79
CA GLY A 95 5.27 -2.08 27.53
C GLY A 95 6.69 -2.52 27.16
N ALA A 96 6.86 -3.14 25.98
CA ALA A 96 8.17 -3.53 25.46
C ALA A 96 8.91 -2.36 24.80
N LEU A 97 8.18 -1.47 24.17
CA LEU A 97 8.70 -0.31 23.44
C LEU A 97 8.33 0.99 24.17
N PRO A 98 9.18 2.02 24.05
CA PRO A 98 10.47 2.04 23.36
C PRO A 98 11.56 1.25 24.08
N LEU A 99 12.59 0.81 23.32
CA LEU A 99 13.76 0.12 23.85
C LEU A 99 14.69 1.10 24.56
N SER A 100 15.14 0.74 25.75
CA SER A 100 16.17 1.49 26.45
C SER A 100 17.54 1.40 25.76
N ALA A 101 18.44 2.33 26.07
CA ALA A 101 19.81 2.33 25.55
C ALA A 101 20.59 1.03 25.83
N ASP A 102 20.31 0.36 26.96
CA ASP A 102 20.94 -0.92 27.31
C ASP A 102 20.35 -2.08 26.50
N GLU A 103 19.04 -2.05 26.21
CA GLU A 103 18.36 -3.06 25.40
C GLU A 103 18.77 -2.97 23.93
N LYS A 104 18.98 -1.76 23.39
CA LYS A 104 19.56 -1.58 22.04
C LYS A 104 20.91 -2.32 21.87
N LYS A 105 21.63 -2.64 22.93
CA LYS A 105 22.91 -3.37 22.90
C LYS A 105 22.77 -4.89 22.98
N LYS A 106 21.53 -5.42 23.02
CA LYS A 106 21.25 -6.84 23.25
C LYS A 106 20.24 -7.41 22.26
N VAL A 107 20.33 -7.04 20.98
CA VAL A 107 19.33 -7.36 19.96
C VAL A 107 19.72 -8.62 19.20
N THR A 108 18.79 -9.56 19.08
CA THR A 108 18.86 -10.69 18.15
C THR A 108 17.83 -10.49 17.05
N PHE A 109 18.26 -10.32 15.82
CA PHE A 109 17.40 -10.42 14.66
C PHE A 109 17.12 -11.88 14.35
N LEU A 110 15.85 -12.23 14.20
CA LEU A 110 15.36 -13.55 13.79
C LEU A 110 14.51 -13.42 12.52
N GLY A 111 14.48 -14.47 11.74
CA GLY A 111 13.86 -14.47 10.43
C GLY A 111 14.83 -14.06 9.33
N PHE A 112 14.77 -14.80 8.20
CA PHE A 112 15.61 -14.52 7.04
C PHE A 112 15.43 -13.08 6.54
N SER A 113 14.21 -12.58 6.59
CA SER A 113 13.84 -11.22 6.17
C SER A 113 14.41 -10.11 7.05
N SER A 114 14.90 -10.40 8.27
CA SER A 114 15.67 -9.43 9.06
C SER A 114 17.03 -9.09 8.45
N TYR A 115 17.57 -9.99 7.63
CA TYR A 115 18.88 -9.84 6.99
C TYR A 115 18.75 -9.56 5.49
N PHE A 116 17.63 -9.93 4.90
CA PHE A 116 17.31 -9.76 3.49
C PHE A 116 15.87 -9.24 3.35
N PRO A 117 15.62 -8.00 3.82
CA PRO A 117 14.28 -7.42 3.83
C PRO A 117 13.81 -7.04 2.43
N ILE A 118 12.51 -6.79 2.32
CA ILE A 118 11.92 -6.15 1.15
C ILE A 118 12.07 -4.64 1.33
N GLN A 119 12.79 -4.00 0.40
CA GLN A 119 12.97 -2.55 0.35
C GLN A 119 12.21 -1.90 -0.80
N GLY A 120 11.80 -2.69 -1.80
CA GLY A 120 11.04 -2.26 -2.96
C GLY A 120 10.18 -3.39 -3.53
N GLY A 121 9.30 -3.06 -4.47
CA GLY A 121 8.44 -4.05 -5.14
C GLY A 121 9.21 -5.02 -6.03
N ASP A 122 8.56 -6.13 -6.43
CA ASP A 122 9.18 -7.16 -7.26
C ASP A 122 9.13 -6.83 -8.75
N PHE A 123 8.16 -6.03 -9.17
CA PHE A 123 7.86 -5.73 -10.55
C PHE A 123 7.35 -4.29 -10.71
N GLY A 124 7.51 -3.73 -11.90
CA GLY A 124 7.07 -2.38 -12.21
C GLY A 124 8.09 -1.32 -11.83
N SER A 125 7.63 -0.16 -11.41
CA SER A 125 8.45 1.02 -11.09
C SER A 125 9.16 0.95 -9.74
N SER A 126 9.46 -0.22 -9.22
CA SER A 126 10.14 -0.31 -7.93
C SER A 126 11.53 0.32 -7.98
N LEU A 127 11.69 1.36 -7.19
CA LEU A 127 12.85 2.25 -7.24
C LEU A 127 14.04 1.80 -6.38
N THR A 128 13.90 0.69 -5.64
CA THR A 128 14.74 0.49 -4.46
C THR A 128 15.53 -0.78 -4.45
N GLU A 129 15.51 -1.55 -5.53
CA GLU A 129 16.47 -2.64 -5.61
C GLU A 129 17.83 -2.12 -6.04
N ASN A 130 18.77 -2.40 -5.19
CA ASN A 130 20.18 -2.15 -5.44
C ASN A 130 20.62 -2.93 -6.68
N LYS A 131 20.58 -2.28 -7.85
CA LYS A 131 20.99 -2.87 -9.13
C LYS A 131 22.51 -2.90 -9.29
N GLY A 132 23.25 -3.13 -8.19
CA GLY A 132 24.66 -3.50 -8.28
C GLY A 132 25.69 -2.56 -7.69
N THR A 133 25.29 -1.59 -6.88
CA THR A 133 26.23 -0.88 -6.01
C THR A 133 25.62 -0.78 -4.61
N ASP A 134 26.29 -1.33 -3.61
CA ASP A 134 25.89 -1.25 -2.19
C ASP A 134 25.91 0.19 -1.62
N ALA A 135 26.00 1.18 -2.48
CA ALA A 135 26.21 2.58 -2.10
C ALA A 135 24.93 3.41 -2.01
N ASP A 136 23.82 2.93 -2.60
CA ASP A 136 22.64 3.77 -2.80
C ASP A 136 21.44 3.37 -1.89
N THR A 137 21.56 2.32 -1.09
CA THR A 137 20.51 1.87 -0.15
C THR A 137 21.11 1.32 1.13
N VAL A 138 20.37 1.41 2.22
CA VAL A 138 20.78 0.93 3.54
C VAL A 138 19.84 -0.20 3.97
N ASP A 139 20.41 -1.39 4.19
CA ASP A 139 19.62 -2.52 4.70
C ASP A 139 19.29 -2.37 6.19
N MET A 140 18.43 -3.24 6.69
CA MET A 140 17.97 -3.21 8.08
C MET A 140 19.12 -3.37 9.08
N VAL A 141 20.12 -4.21 8.80
CA VAL A 141 21.29 -4.41 9.67
C VAL A 141 22.11 -3.13 9.74
N GLN A 142 22.42 -2.55 8.58
CA GLN A 142 23.21 -1.32 8.48
C GLN A 142 22.53 -0.14 9.17
N ALA A 143 21.21 0.03 8.95
CA ALA A 143 20.42 1.09 9.57
C ALA A 143 20.44 0.98 11.10
N PHE A 144 20.16 -0.20 11.64
CA PHE A 144 20.12 -0.40 13.08
C PHE A 144 21.52 -0.24 13.72
N GLU A 145 22.58 -0.75 13.10
CA GLU A 145 23.96 -0.53 13.59
C GLU A 145 24.32 0.96 13.58
N ALA A 146 23.96 1.71 12.55
CA ALA A 146 24.17 3.16 12.47
C ALA A 146 23.42 3.92 13.57
N LYS A 147 22.19 3.49 13.90
CA LYS A 147 21.38 4.03 15.03
C LYS A 147 21.84 3.50 16.40
N GLY A 148 22.98 2.81 16.45
CA GLY A 148 23.65 2.41 17.68
C GLY A 148 23.16 1.11 18.31
N TYR A 149 22.44 0.27 17.58
CA TYR A 149 22.11 -1.07 18.02
C TYR A 149 23.33 -1.99 17.99
N SER A 150 23.33 -3.03 18.81
CA SER A 150 24.34 -4.09 18.77
C SER A 150 23.63 -5.42 18.57
N LEU A 151 23.89 -6.01 17.41
CA LEU A 151 23.23 -7.23 16.97
C LEU A 151 23.99 -8.47 17.42
N ASN A 152 23.26 -9.57 17.62
CA ASN A 152 23.81 -10.88 17.93
C ASN A 152 24.62 -11.44 16.76
N PRO A 153 25.96 -11.47 16.84
CA PRO A 153 26.79 -11.85 15.70
C PRO A 153 26.69 -13.34 15.36
N THR A 154 26.31 -14.19 16.30
CA THR A 154 26.14 -15.64 16.08
C THR A 154 24.98 -15.89 15.14
N VAL A 155 23.83 -15.26 15.41
CA VAL A 155 22.62 -15.39 14.60
C VAL A 155 22.77 -14.65 13.27
N GLN A 156 23.39 -13.47 13.27
CA GLN A 156 23.66 -12.71 12.04
C GLN A 156 24.53 -13.53 11.07
N ASN A 157 25.64 -14.08 11.51
CA ASN A 157 26.52 -14.90 10.67
C ASN A 157 25.79 -16.17 10.16
N MET A 158 24.93 -16.76 10.96
CA MET A 158 24.13 -17.92 10.60
C MET A 158 23.21 -17.64 9.41
N TYR A 159 22.36 -16.59 9.52
CA TYR A 159 21.41 -16.25 8.44
C TYR A 159 22.14 -15.73 7.18
N GLN A 160 23.13 -14.84 7.33
CA GLN A 160 23.90 -14.34 6.20
C GLN A 160 24.67 -15.44 5.48
N GLY A 161 25.13 -16.47 6.21
CA GLY A 161 25.79 -17.65 5.64
C GLY A 161 24.89 -18.53 4.78
N MET A 162 23.56 -18.40 4.91
CA MET A 162 22.56 -19.14 4.15
C MET A 162 22.01 -18.40 2.92
N LYS A 163 22.51 -17.21 2.60
CA LYS A 163 22.02 -16.36 1.51
C LYS A 163 21.82 -17.14 0.20
N GLU A 164 22.83 -17.91 -0.22
CA GLU A 164 22.79 -18.64 -1.49
C GLU A 164 21.81 -19.85 -1.50
N ASP A 165 21.42 -20.32 -0.32
CA ASP A 165 20.46 -21.42 -0.20
C ASP A 165 19.01 -20.95 -0.43
N PHE A 166 18.76 -19.65 -0.29
CA PHE A 166 17.44 -19.00 -0.32
C PHE A 166 17.35 -17.94 -1.42
N LYS A 167 17.84 -18.24 -2.60
CA LYS A 167 17.63 -17.39 -3.77
C LYS A 167 16.37 -17.79 -4.52
N SER A 168 15.68 -16.78 -5.03
CA SER A 168 14.56 -16.92 -5.95
C SER A 168 14.95 -16.39 -7.32
N GLU A 169 14.71 -17.15 -8.38
CA GLU A 169 14.96 -16.74 -9.76
C GLU A 169 13.62 -16.47 -10.45
N VAL A 170 13.40 -15.21 -10.83
CA VAL A 170 12.21 -14.78 -11.55
C VAL A 170 12.56 -14.59 -13.01
N VAL A 171 11.81 -15.24 -13.91
CA VAL A 171 12.00 -15.13 -15.36
C VAL A 171 11.07 -14.01 -15.87
N LEU A 172 11.65 -12.93 -16.29
CA LEU A 172 10.96 -11.79 -16.86
C LEU A 172 11.11 -11.78 -18.40
N PRO A 173 10.22 -11.13 -19.15
CA PRO A 173 10.31 -11.06 -20.63
C PRO A 173 11.66 -10.51 -21.13
N TRP A 174 12.37 -9.75 -20.31
CA TRP A 174 13.66 -9.15 -20.62
C TRP A 174 14.86 -9.81 -19.96
N GLY A 175 14.69 -10.93 -19.24
CA GLY A 175 15.79 -11.68 -18.63
C GLY A 175 15.42 -12.39 -17.33
N VAL A 176 16.41 -12.98 -16.69
CA VAL A 176 16.27 -13.62 -15.38
C VAL A 176 16.83 -12.68 -14.31
N THR A 177 16.03 -12.41 -13.28
CA THR A 177 16.47 -11.68 -12.09
C THR A 177 16.52 -12.62 -10.90
N THR A 178 17.61 -12.56 -10.13
CA THR A 178 17.78 -13.36 -8.91
C THR A 178 17.54 -12.48 -7.70
N TYR A 179 16.62 -12.89 -6.86
CA TYR A 179 16.31 -12.25 -5.58
C TYR A 179 16.81 -13.11 -4.42
N TYR A 180 17.27 -12.46 -3.36
CA TYR A 180 17.68 -13.08 -2.10
C TYR A 180 16.74 -12.69 -0.94
N ARG A 181 15.51 -12.34 -1.23
CA ARG A 181 14.47 -11.91 -0.31
C ARG A 181 13.13 -12.58 -0.68
N ALA A 182 12.13 -12.43 0.17
CA ALA A 182 10.77 -12.84 -0.17
C ALA A 182 10.30 -12.17 -1.46
N THR A 183 9.62 -12.92 -2.31
CA THR A 183 9.08 -12.46 -3.60
C THR A 183 7.60 -12.75 -3.71
N SER A 184 6.91 -11.97 -4.53
CA SER A 184 5.54 -12.22 -4.96
C SER A 184 5.52 -13.04 -6.27
N PRO A 185 4.39 -13.58 -6.69
CA PRO A 185 4.23 -14.23 -8.00
C PRO A 185 4.28 -13.18 -9.12
N ALA A 186 5.47 -12.68 -9.44
CA ALA A 186 5.63 -11.92 -10.67
C ALA A 186 5.63 -12.88 -11.85
N VAL A 187 4.81 -12.63 -12.87
CA VAL A 187 4.74 -13.36 -14.15
C VAL A 187 5.09 -14.86 -14.05
N GLY A 188 4.20 -15.65 -13.46
CA GLY A 188 4.33 -17.12 -13.41
C GLY A 188 5.11 -17.67 -12.21
N GLY A 189 5.43 -16.86 -11.21
CA GLY A 189 5.99 -17.28 -9.93
C GLY A 189 4.95 -17.57 -8.85
N THR A 190 5.41 -17.88 -7.66
CA THR A 190 4.59 -18.05 -6.45
C THR A 190 5.12 -17.16 -5.32
N PHE A 191 4.28 -16.86 -4.34
CA PHE A 191 4.74 -16.19 -3.12
C PHE A 191 5.80 -17.02 -2.40
N THR A 192 6.84 -16.35 -1.88
CA THR A 192 7.89 -16.99 -1.09
C THR A 192 8.05 -16.30 0.26
N SER A 193 8.33 -17.06 1.32
CA SER A 193 8.66 -16.52 2.65
C SER A 193 10.11 -16.72 3.06
N LEU A 194 10.83 -17.59 2.44
CA LEU A 194 12.26 -17.87 2.62
C LEU A 194 12.73 -18.13 4.07
N GLU A 195 11.86 -18.49 5.01
CA GLU A 195 12.27 -18.76 6.39
C GLU A 195 12.84 -20.18 6.52
N PRO A 196 14.08 -20.35 7.00
CA PRO A 196 14.70 -21.67 7.20
C PRO A 196 13.98 -22.50 8.26
N SER A 197 13.94 -23.84 8.05
CA SER A 197 13.48 -24.74 9.10
C SER A 197 14.40 -24.72 10.33
N GLN A 198 13.85 -25.03 11.51
CA GLN A 198 14.62 -25.11 12.75
C GLN A 198 15.77 -26.13 12.64
N GLU A 199 15.58 -27.24 11.95
CA GLU A 199 16.63 -28.24 11.70
C GLU A 199 17.79 -27.64 10.91
N LYS A 200 17.50 -26.81 9.90
CA LYS A 200 18.51 -26.12 9.08
C LYS A 200 19.28 -25.10 9.91
N LEU A 201 18.60 -24.33 10.75
CA LEU A 201 19.21 -23.38 11.67
C LEU A 201 20.11 -24.10 12.69
N ASP A 202 19.62 -25.14 13.35
CA ASP A 202 20.37 -25.93 14.35
C ASP A 202 21.61 -26.61 13.75
N LYS A 203 21.55 -26.97 12.46
CA LYS A 203 22.69 -27.55 11.74
C LYS A 203 23.71 -26.49 11.33
N ALA A 204 23.25 -25.31 10.93
CA ALA A 204 24.13 -24.21 10.50
C ALA A 204 24.92 -23.63 11.68
N GLU A 205 24.26 -23.43 12.83
CA GLU A 205 24.88 -22.90 14.04
C GLU A 205 24.22 -23.50 15.32
N PRO A 206 24.77 -24.60 15.85
CA PRO A 206 24.16 -25.29 17.00
C PRO A 206 24.00 -24.44 18.28
N THR A 207 24.72 -23.33 18.39
CA THR A 207 24.72 -22.46 19.59
C THR A 207 23.83 -21.23 19.45
N TRP A 208 23.11 -21.07 18.32
CA TRP A 208 22.34 -19.86 18.04
C TRP A 208 21.27 -19.59 19.10
N LYS A 209 20.60 -20.64 19.61
CA LYS A 209 19.59 -20.49 20.67
C LYS A 209 20.22 -20.03 21.99
N ASP A 210 21.38 -20.60 22.35
CA ASP A 210 22.09 -20.22 23.58
C ASP A 210 22.59 -18.76 23.52
N SER A 211 22.94 -18.26 22.33
CA SER A 211 23.43 -16.89 22.16
C SER A 211 22.36 -15.82 22.46
N MET A 212 21.08 -16.16 22.39
CA MET A 212 19.98 -15.27 22.78
C MET A 212 19.91 -14.99 24.28
N ASN A 213 20.64 -15.72 25.12
CA ASN A 213 20.73 -15.40 26.56
C ASN A 213 21.47 -14.07 26.82
N ASP A 214 22.45 -13.74 25.97
CA ASP A 214 23.20 -12.48 26.05
C ASP A 214 22.53 -11.36 25.23
N TYR A 215 21.80 -11.73 24.16
CA TYR A 215 21.11 -10.83 23.23
C TYR A 215 19.60 -11.11 23.27
N ASN A 216 18.97 -10.74 24.38
CA ASN A 216 17.61 -11.19 24.75
C ASN A 216 16.47 -10.28 24.26
N VAL A 217 16.74 -9.27 23.45
CA VAL A 217 15.72 -8.52 22.70
C VAL A 217 15.59 -9.17 21.32
N MET A 218 14.61 -10.06 21.15
CA MET A 218 14.37 -10.76 19.90
C MET A 218 13.44 -9.94 19.00
N ILE A 219 13.92 -9.57 17.82
CA ILE A 219 13.15 -8.90 16.78
C ILE A 219 12.98 -9.88 15.61
N VAL A 220 11.75 -10.30 15.37
CA VAL A 220 11.40 -11.27 14.31
C VAL A 220 10.78 -10.51 13.15
N THR A 221 11.37 -10.58 11.96
CA THR A 221 10.80 -9.95 10.76
C THR A 221 10.12 -10.99 9.89
N ILE A 222 8.84 -10.74 9.61
CA ILE A 222 8.00 -11.50 8.67
C ILE A 222 7.81 -10.65 7.43
N ALA A 223 7.97 -11.23 6.25
CA ALA A 223 7.88 -10.49 5.00
C ALA A 223 6.93 -11.12 3.99
N ARG A 224 6.14 -10.28 3.32
CA ARG A 224 5.34 -10.62 2.15
C ARG A 224 5.50 -9.54 1.09
N ALA A 225 6.02 -9.95 -0.06
CA ALA A 225 6.15 -9.05 -1.20
C ALA A 225 4.82 -8.93 -1.94
N ALA A 226 4.64 -7.81 -2.63
CA ALA A 226 3.63 -7.63 -3.65
C ALA A 226 4.24 -6.89 -4.84
N GLY A 227 3.66 -7.04 -6.01
CA GLY A 227 4.11 -6.39 -7.22
C GLY A 227 3.04 -6.45 -8.29
N GLU A 228 3.28 -5.74 -9.38
CA GLU A 228 2.41 -5.76 -10.56
C GLU A 228 2.22 -7.20 -11.07
N ASN A 229 1.01 -7.54 -11.55
CA ASN A 229 0.62 -8.89 -11.98
C ASN A 229 0.71 -9.98 -10.88
N THR A 230 0.50 -9.60 -9.64
CA THR A 230 0.52 -10.51 -8.50
C THR A 230 -0.90 -10.82 -8.05
N ASN A 231 -1.30 -12.09 -8.11
CA ASN A 231 -2.62 -12.55 -7.67
C ASN A 231 -2.54 -13.17 -6.28
N TYR A 232 -3.56 -12.91 -5.46
CA TYR A 232 -3.77 -13.62 -4.21
C TYR A 232 -4.47 -14.97 -4.53
N THR A 233 -3.75 -16.07 -4.34
CA THR A 233 -4.21 -17.42 -4.73
C THR A 233 -4.05 -18.39 -3.57
N PRO A 234 -5.02 -18.44 -2.63
CA PRO A 234 -5.01 -19.42 -1.54
C PRO A 234 -4.98 -20.86 -2.07
N GLY A 235 -4.16 -21.71 -1.43
CA GLY A 235 -4.04 -23.12 -1.78
C GLY A 235 -3.02 -23.45 -2.88
N GLU A 236 -2.32 -22.48 -3.45
CA GLU A 236 -1.20 -22.72 -4.34
C GLU A 236 0.04 -23.22 -3.57
N GLU A 237 0.63 -24.30 -4.07
CA GLU A 237 1.88 -24.83 -3.51
C GLU A 237 3.07 -24.02 -4.03
N GLY A 238 3.97 -23.62 -3.13
CA GLY A 238 5.26 -23.03 -3.50
C GLY A 238 6.15 -24.03 -4.26
N VAL A 239 7.03 -23.49 -5.08
CA VAL A 239 7.89 -24.28 -5.98
C VAL A 239 8.93 -25.12 -5.24
N ASN A 240 9.30 -24.71 -4.02
CA ASN A 240 10.29 -25.34 -3.18
C ASN A 240 9.74 -25.48 -1.75
N PRO A 241 9.72 -26.69 -1.15
CA PRO A 241 9.23 -26.88 0.21
C PRO A 241 9.91 -26.02 1.29
N GLU A 242 11.18 -25.64 1.10
CA GLU A 242 11.90 -24.74 2.01
C GLU A 242 11.61 -23.26 1.73
N GLN A 243 11.05 -22.94 0.57
CA GLN A 243 10.61 -21.59 0.18
C GLN A 243 9.09 -21.49 0.23
N ASN A 244 8.43 -22.55 0.66
CA ASN A 244 6.99 -22.61 0.65
C ASN A 244 6.44 -21.89 1.86
N LEU A 245 5.43 -21.11 1.59
CA LEU A 245 4.58 -20.49 2.58
C LEU A 245 3.64 -21.49 3.22
N ASN A 246 2.76 -20.98 4.01
CA ASN A 246 1.53 -21.68 4.34
C ASN A 246 0.82 -22.04 3.04
N GLN A 247 0.76 -23.32 2.72
CA GLN A 247 0.10 -23.84 1.50
C GLN A 247 -1.38 -23.50 1.45
N ALA A 248 -2.01 -23.28 2.61
CA ALA A 248 -3.41 -22.91 2.68
C ALA A 248 -3.62 -21.43 2.30
N ASP A 249 -2.72 -20.54 2.76
CA ASP A 249 -2.81 -19.10 2.48
C ASP A 249 -1.44 -18.44 2.40
N PRO A 250 -1.10 -17.76 1.28
CA PRO A 250 0.18 -17.07 1.14
C PRO A 250 0.32 -15.83 2.03
N LEU A 251 -0.77 -15.24 2.51
CA LEU A 251 -0.76 -14.12 3.44
C LEU A 251 -0.81 -14.56 4.92
N GLY A 252 -1.03 -15.84 5.18
CA GLY A 252 -0.87 -16.44 6.50
C GLY A 252 0.60 -16.73 6.85
N LEU A 253 0.88 -17.13 8.09
CA LEU A 253 2.22 -17.56 8.50
C LEU A 253 2.54 -18.96 7.98
N SER A 254 3.78 -19.18 7.56
CA SER A 254 4.30 -20.53 7.30
C SER A 254 4.65 -21.25 8.61
N ASP A 255 4.76 -22.58 8.54
CA ASP A 255 5.17 -23.38 9.70
C ASP A 255 6.59 -23.06 10.18
N THR A 256 7.48 -22.66 9.26
CA THR A 256 8.84 -22.24 9.60
C THR A 256 8.88 -20.91 10.31
N GLU A 257 8.05 -19.95 9.89
CA GLU A 257 7.89 -18.66 10.58
C GLU A 257 7.30 -18.83 11.98
N ARG A 258 6.26 -19.67 12.12
CA ARG A 258 5.72 -20.02 13.45
C ARG A 258 6.78 -20.63 14.35
N ALA A 259 7.57 -21.56 13.83
CA ALA A 259 8.64 -22.20 14.59
C ALA A 259 9.74 -21.22 15.03
N THR A 260 10.04 -20.20 14.23
CA THR A 260 11.00 -19.14 14.58
C THR A 260 10.44 -18.22 15.66
N ILE A 261 9.16 -17.84 15.55
CA ILE A 261 8.46 -17.07 16.61
C ILE A 261 8.41 -17.86 17.92
N ASP A 262 8.06 -19.16 17.85
CA ASP A 262 8.03 -20.06 19.02
C ASP A 262 9.40 -20.16 19.69
N ALA A 263 10.49 -20.20 18.90
CA ALA A 263 11.85 -20.20 19.44
C ALA A 263 12.17 -18.89 20.18
N ALA A 264 11.74 -17.73 19.63
CA ALA A 264 11.89 -16.43 20.30
C ALA A 264 11.07 -16.37 21.60
N VAL A 265 9.81 -16.78 21.58
CA VAL A 265 8.92 -16.81 22.74
C VAL A 265 9.46 -17.74 23.83
N LYS A 266 9.99 -18.89 23.44
CA LYS A 266 10.64 -19.83 24.36
C LYS A 266 11.89 -19.22 25.00
N ALA A 267 12.77 -18.57 24.21
CA ALA A 267 13.95 -17.90 24.72
C ALA A 267 13.58 -16.78 25.71
N LYS A 268 12.56 -15.98 25.41
CA LYS A 268 12.02 -14.97 26.33
C LYS A 268 11.59 -15.60 27.65
N ALA A 269 10.88 -16.72 27.62
CA ALA A 269 10.43 -17.41 28.85
C ALA A 269 11.62 -17.91 29.70
N GLU A 270 12.75 -18.24 29.08
CA GLU A 270 13.95 -18.75 29.76
C GLU A 270 14.84 -17.61 30.27
N ASN A 271 14.97 -16.50 29.57
CA ASN A 271 15.92 -15.41 29.88
C ASN A 271 15.28 -14.08 30.29
N GLY A 272 13.93 -13.96 30.28
CA GLY A 272 13.22 -12.74 30.67
C GLY A 272 13.34 -11.61 29.64
N GLY A 273 13.64 -11.94 28.37
CA GLY A 273 13.78 -10.99 27.28
C GLY A 273 12.46 -10.45 26.74
N LYS A 274 12.54 -9.84 25.55
CA LYS A 274 11.40 -9.28 24.80
C LYS A 274 11.29 -9.91 23.43
N VAL A 275 10.06 -10.07 22.92
CA VAL A 275 9.78 -10.49 21.53
C VAL A 275 9.01 -9.39 20.84
N ILE A 276 9.58 -8.88 19.76
CA ILE A 276 9.01 -7.83 18.90
C ILE A 276 8.88 -8.42 17.49
N VAL A 277 7.73 -8.26 16.85
CA VAL A 277 7.51 -8.68 15.47
C VAL A 277 7.42 -7.47 14.56
N LEU A 278 8.18 -7.49 13.47
CA LEU A 278 8.11 -6.52 12.39
C LEU A 278 7.45 -7.17 11.17
N LEU A 279 6.44 -6.53 10.65
CA LEU A 279 5.76 -6.93 9.42
C LEU A 279 6.29 -6.08 8.27
N ASN A 280 7.17 -6.68 7.45
CA ASN A 280 7.74 -6.07 6.26
C ASN A 280 6.95 -6.55 5.04
N ASN A 281 5.76 -6.04 4.87
CA ASN A 281 4.81 -6.53 3.87
C ASN A 281 4.18 -5.39 3.06
N ALA A 282 3.68 -5.76 1.88
CA ALA A 282 2.95 -4.86 0.98
C ALA A 282 1.44 -5.16 0.92
N SER A 283 1.00 -6.20 1.64
CA SER A 283 -0.39 -6.64 1.68
C SER A 283 -0.81 -6.95 3.11
N ALA A 284 -2.08 -6.74 3.43
CA ALA A 284 -2.61 -7.08 4.75
C ALA A 284 -2.52 -8.59 5.00
N MET A 285 -1.61 -8.98 5.90
CA MET A 285 -1.41 -10.37 6.29
C MET A 285 -2.45 -10.84 7.31
N GLU A 286 -2.66 -12.16 7.36
CA GLU A 286 -3.46 -12.82 8.39
C GLU A 286 -2.64 -12.98 9.67
N ILE A 287 -2.79 -12.01 10.57
CA ILE A 287 -1.93 -11.87 11.76
C ILE A 287 -2.68 -12.08 13.09
N ASP A 288 -3.88 -12.64 13.05
CA ASP A 288 -4.67 -12.85 14.27
C ASP A 288 -3.94 -13.76 15.28
N GLU A 289 -3.25 -14.79 14.80
CA GLU A 289 -2.43 -15.65 15.67
C GLU A 289 -1.25 -14.90 16.34
N LEU A 290 -0.68 -13.87 15.69
CA LEU A 290 0.36 -13.01 16.28
C LEU A 290 -0.23 -12.05 17.31
N LYS A 291 -1.36 -11.42 16.97
CA LYS A 291 -2.09 -10.50 17.84
C LYS A 291 -2.44 -11.18 19.16
N ASN A 292 -2.94 -12.42 19.11
CA ASN A 292 -3.41 -13.19 20.26
C ASN A 292 -2.30 -13.99 20.96
N ASN A 293 -1.05 -13.92 20.53
CA ASN A 293 0.07 -14.59 21.18
C ASN A 293 0.61 -13.73 22.33
N ASP A 294 0.37 -14.14 23.57
CA ASP A 294 0.86 -13.47 24.78
C ASP A 294 2.40 -13.48 24.91
N GLY A 295 3.08 -14.34 24.17
CA GLY A 295 4.54 -14.37 24.09
C GLY A 295 5.15 -13.20 23.33
N ILE A 296 4.38 -12.54 22.46
CA ILE A 296 4.79 -11.37 21.67
C ILE A 296 4.46 -10.10 22.43
N ASP A 297 5.47 -9.29 22.71
CA ASP A 297 5.33 -8.05 23.50
C ASP A 297 4.96 -6.83 22.67
N ALA A 298 5.49 -6.76 21.43
CA ALA A 298 5.17 -5.66 20.50
C ALA A 298 5.10 -6.17 19.06
N MET A 299 4.33 -5.48 18.25
CA MET A 299 4.19 -5.75 16.83
C MET A 299 4.03 -4.44 16.05
N LEU A 300 4.79 -4.30 14.96
CA LEU A 300 4.77 -3.12 14.11
C LEU A 300 4.59 -3.54 12.64
N GLU A 301 3.74 -2.80 11.93
CA GLU A 301 3.71 -2.81 10.48
C GLU A 301 4.70 -1.76 9.98
N VAL A 302 5.72 -2.20 9.24
CA VAL A 302 6.77 -1.32 8.70
C VAL A 302 6.66 -1.14 7.20
N GLY A 303 5.76 -1.87 6.56
CA GLY A 303 5.54 -1.81 5.12
C GLY A 303 6.78 -2.15 4.31
N ILE A 304 6.91 -1.49 3.17
CA ILE A 304 8.11 -1.52 2.32
C ILE A 304 8.80 -0.16 2.46
N PRO A 305 9.85 -0.06 3.31
CA PRO A 305 10.36 1.22 3.78
C PRO A 305 11.28 1.94 2.78
N GLY A 306 11.53 1.35 1.62
CA GLY A 306 12.44 1.95 0.64
C GLY A 306 13.92 1.83 1.00
N GLY A 307 14.75 2.61 0.31
CA GLY A 307 16.21 2.53 0.42
C GLY A 307 16.80 3.01 1.76
N TYR A 308 16.07 3.83 2.51
CA TYR A 308 16.56 4.47 3.74
C TYR A 308 15.62 4.36 4.94
N GLY A 309 14.40 3.85 4.75
CA GLY A 309 13.38 3.90 5.79
C GLY A 309 13.65 3.01 7.01
N PHE A 310 14.56 2.04 6.94
CA PHE A 310 14.95 1.27 8.13
C PHE A 310 15.65 2.12 9.21
N TYR A 311 16.16 3.30 8.88
CA TYR A 311 16.59 4.28 9.89
C TYR A 311 15.41 4.72 10.76
N GLY A 312 14.29 5.13 10.13
CA GLY A 312 13.09 5.56 10.85
C GLY A 312 12.45 4.42 11.66
N VAL A 313 12.46 3.19 11.14
CA VAL A 313 12.01 2.00 11.92
C VAL A 313 12.86 1.82 13.18
N ALA A 314 14.19 1.99 13.08
CA ALA A 314 15.08 1.89 14.23
C ALA A 314 14.82 3.01 15.26
N ASP A 315 14.51 4.22 14.82
CA ASP A 315 14.18 5.36 15.68
C ASP A 315 12.83 5.16 16.39
N VAL A 316 11.84 4.62 15.68
CA VAL A 316 10.56 4.23 16.32
C VAL A 316 10.81 3.22 17.44
N LEU A 317 11.59 2.15 17.18
CA LEU A 317 11.84 1.14 18.20
C LEU A 317 12.62 1.67 19.42
N SER A 318 13.46 2.68 19.25
CA SER A 318 14.21 3.30 20.37
C SER A 318 13.45 4.43 21.06
N GLY A 319 12.37 4.93 20.47
CA GLY A 319 11.65 6.09 20.94
C GLY A 319 12.32 7.43 20.61
N ASP A 320 13.31 7.41 19.72
CA ASP A 320 13.85 8.64 19.11
C ASP A 320 12.79 9.28 18.21
N ALA A 321 11.87 8.45 17.63
CA ALA A 321 10.61 8.86 17.01
C ALA A 321 9.41 8.19 17.72
N ASN A 322 8.32 8.93 17.93
CA ASN A 322 7.08 8.38 18.45
C ASN A 322 6.18 7.92 17.27
N PRO A 323 5.77 6.63 17.20
CA PRO A 323 4.95 6.15 16.11
C PRO A 323 3.63 6.91 16.02
N SER A 324 3.25 7.25 14.81
CA SER A 324 2.02 8.00 14.48
C SER A 324 1.40 7.54 13.16
N GLY A 325 1.83 6.38 12.65
CA GLY A 325 1.24 5.72 11.50
C GLY A 325 -0.08 5.03 11.85
N HIS A 326 -0.95 4.91 10.84
CA HIS A 326 -2.24 4.23 10.94
C HIS A 326 -2.41 3.29 9.75
N LEU A 327 -3.10 2.16 9.98
CA LEU A 327 -3.34 1.18 8.92
C LEU A 327 -4.20 1.80 7.81
N ALA A 328 -3.72 1.65 6.58
CA ALA A 328 -4.46 2.06 5.39
C ALA A 328 -5.39 0.94 4.86
N ASP A 329 -5.45 -0.19 5.57
CA ASP A 329 -6.26 -1.36 5.21
C ASP A 329 -6.89 -2.01 6.45
N THR A 330 -7.91 -2.86 6.22
CA THR A 330 -8.46 -3.75 7.24
C THR A 330 -7.68 -5.06 7.23
N TYR A 331 -7.10 -5.44 8.35
CA TYR A 331 -6.45 -6.74 8.51
C TYR A 331 -7.48 -7.78 8.90
N ALA A 332 -7.90 -8.59 7.92
CA ALA A 332 -8.85 -9.67 8.13
C ALA A 332 -8.20 -10.85 8.88
N VAL A 333 -9.05 -11.68 9.50
CA VAL A 333 -8.61 -12.98 10.07
C VAL A 333 -8.36 -13.99 8.97
N ASP A 334 -9.16 -13.92 7.88
CA ASP A 334 -9.06 -14.75 6.69
C ASP A 334 -9.42 -13.89 5.47
N ASN A 335 -8.44 -13.52 4.66
CA ASN A 335 -8.64 -12.70 3.47
C ASN A 335 -9.51 -13.41 2.43
N SER A 336 -9.46 -14.74 2.37
CA SER A 336 -10.23 -15.54 1.40
C SER A 336 -11.73 -15.51 1.65
N ALA A 337 -12.18 -15.17 2.88
CA ALA A 337 -13.58 -15.04 3.23
C ALA A 337 -14.21 -13.70 2.77
N SER A 338 -13.41 -12.75 2.31
CA SER A 338 -13.90 -11.45 1.85
C SER A 338 -14.73 -11.57 0.56
N PRO A 339 -15.70 -10.66 0.33
CA PRO A 339 -16.53 -10.71 -0.89
C PRO A 339 -15.69 -10.64 -2.17
N ALA A 340 -14.68 -9.78 -2.22
CA ALA A 340 -13.79 -9.64 -3.36
C ALA A 340 -13.02 -10.94 -3.65
N ALA A 341 -12.43 -11.58 -2.62
CA ALA A 341 -11.70 -12.83 -2.78
C ALA A 341 -12.57 -13.99 -3.24
N GLN A 342 -13.84 -14.04 -2.82
CA GLN A 342 -14.79 -15.10 -3.22
C GLN A 342 -15.13 -15.08 -4.70
N ASN A 343 -14.95 -13.95 -5.35
CA ASN A 343 -15.29 -13.73 -6.75
C ASN A 343 -14.05 -13.53 -7.64
N TYR A 344 -12.89 -13.31 -7.07
CA TYR A 344 -11.66 -13.03 -7.80
C TYR A 344 -11.13 -14.24 -8.57
N GLY A 345 -10.59 -14.00 -9.77
CA GLY A 345 -9.90 -15.02 -10.57
C GLY A 345 -9.70 -14.59 -12.02
N ASP A 346 -8.89 -15.35 -12.75
CA ASP A 346 -8.69 -15.20 -14.18
C ASP A 346 -9.80 -15.97 -14.91
N TYR A 347 -10.79 -15.26 -15.41
CA TYR A 347 -11.93 -15.83 -16.12
C TYR A 347 -11.82 -15.53 -17.60
N GLU A 348 -12.13 -16.52 -18.43
CA GLU A 348 -12.08 -16.39 -19.89
C GLU A 348 -13.47 -16.59 -20.48
N TRP A 349 -13.77 -15.82 -21.54
CA TRP A 349 -14.94 -16.06 -22.36
C TRP A 349 -14.83 -17.39 -23.10
N THR A 350 -15.79 -18.29 -22.91
CA THR A 350 -15.77 -19.63 -23.51
C THR A 350 -15.85 -19.63 -25.03
N ASN A 351 -16.31 -18.54 -25.63
CA ASN A 351 -16.47 -18.35 -27.08
C ASN A 351 -15.63 -17.19 -27.63
N ALA A 352 -14.66 -16.69 -26.87
CA ALA A 352 -13.68 -15.76 -27.41
C ALA A 352 -12.72 -16.48 -28.34
N ASP A 353 -12.40 -15.86 -29.47
CA ASP A 353 -11.36 -16.37 -30.36
C ASP A 353 -10.00 -15.95 -29.81
N SER A 354 -9.02 -16.84 -29.84
CA SER A 354 -7.65 -16.57 -29.38
C SER A 354 -6.94 -15.41 -30.09
N ASP A 355 -7.51 -14.96 -31.24
CA ASP A 355 -7.00 -13.81 -31.97
C ASP A 355 -7.49 -12.46 -31.43
N TYR A 356 -8.42 -12.47 -30.45
CA TYR A 356 -8.85 -11.24 -29.79
C TYR A 356 -7.97 -10.93 -28.59
N SER A 357 -7.59 -9.67 -28.46
CA SER A 357 -6.78 -9.16 -27.34
C SER A 357 -7.56 -9.10 -26.02
N ILE A 358 -8.87 -9.33 -26.03
CA ILE A 358 -9.75 -9.31 -24.85
C ILE A 358 -10.51 -10.63 -24.81
N ASN A 359 -9.94 -11.62 -24.15
CA ASN A 359 -10.57 -12.91 -23.89
C ASN A 359 -10.90 -13.15 -22.42
N SER A 360 -10.53 -12.23 -21.56
CA SER A 360 -10.73 -12.32 -20.12
C SER A 360 -11.81 -11.36 -19.65
N GLU A 361 -12.42 -11.68 -18.52
CA GLU A 361 -13.44 -10.88 -17.85
C GLU A 361 -13.13 -10.75 -16.35
N ILE A 362 -13.61 -9.68 -15.74
CA ILE A 362 -13.61 -9.47 -14.31
C ILE A 362 -15.02 -9.06 -13.91
N VAL A 363 -15.56 -9.69 -12.86
CA VAL A 363 -16.87 -9.37 -12.29
C VAL A 363 -16.69 -8.87 -10.87
N GLU A 364 -16.89 -7.58 -10.63
CA GLU A 364 -16.81 -6.95 -9.31
C GLU A 364 -18.17 -6.97 -8.61
N ALA A 365 -18.66 -8.20 -8.32
CA ALA A 365 -19.96 -8.42 -7.74
C ALA A 365 -20.09 -7.91 -6.28
N GLU A 366 -18.99 -7.68 -5.61
CA GLU A 366 -18.92 -7.08 -4.27
C GLU A 366 -19.30 -5.59 -4.25
N SER A 367 -19.32 -4.92 -5.41
CA SER A 367 -19.66 -3.50 -5.55
C SER A 367 -18.78 -2.61 -4.64
N ILE A 368 -19.36 -1.72 -3.85
CA ILE A 368 -18.62 -0.84 -2.92
C ILE A 368 -18.08 -1.55 -1.68
N TYR A 369 -18.45 -2.82 -1.45
CA TYR A 369 -18.16 -3.54 -0.21
C TYR A 369 -16.79 -4.22 -0.23
N THR A 370 -15.73 -3.40 -0.23
CA THR A 370 -14.34 -3.79 -0.09
C THR A 370 -13.74 -3.19 1.18
N GLY A 371 -12.71 -3.85 1.75
CA GLY A 371 -12.01 -3.35 2.94
C GLY A 371 -12.97 -2.96 4.07
N TYR A 372 -12.72 -1.83 4.73
CA TYR A 372 -13.55 -1.38 5.86
C TYR A 372 -15.01 -1.12 5.49
N LYS A 373 -15.30 -0.73 4.23
CA LYS A 373 -16.68 -0.51 3.79
C LYS A 373 -17.51 -1.79 3.89
N TYR A 374 -16.90 -2.96 3.67
CA TYR A 374 -17.55 -4.25 3.90
C TYR A 374 -17.66 -4.56 5.39
N TYR A 375 -16.53 -4.66 6.09
CA TYR A 375 -16.50 -5.15 7.46
C TYR A 375 -17.31 -4.28 8.42
N GLU A 376 -17.17 -2.97 8.33
CA GLU A 376 -17.86 -2.03 9.20
C GLU A 376 -19.36 -1.92 8.89
N THR A 377 -19.73 -2.02 7.61
CA THR A 377 -21.15 -1.98 7.23
C THR A 377 -21.87 -3.25 7.69
N ARG A 378 -21.27 -4.41 7.46
CA ARG A 378 -21.84 -5.67 7.90
C ARG A 378 -21.92 -5.76 9.42
N TYR A 379 -20.93 -5.22 10.13
CA TYR A 379 -20.98 -5.09 11.58
C TYR A 379 -22.14 -4.19 12.04
N ALA A 380 -22.27 -3.01 11.46
CA ALA A 380 -23.39 -2.11 11.77
C ALA A 380 -24.75 -2.80 11.55
N ASP A 381 -24.90 -3.47 10.41
CA ASP A 381 -26.13 -4.21 10.07
C ASP A 381 -26.39 -5.38 11.03
N THR A 382 -25.35 -6.02 11.57
CA THR A 382 -25.50 -7.04 12.63
C THR A 382 -26.07 -6.43 13.91
N VAL A 383 -25.56 -5.26 14.34
CA VAL A 383 -26.08 -4.53 15.52
C VAL A 383 -27.50 -4.05 15.29
N LEU A 384 -27.80 -3.58 14.09
CA LEU A 384 -29.14 -3.10 13.69
C LEU A 384 -30.13 -4.23 13.46
N GLY A 385 -29.66 -5.48 13.32
CA GLY A 385 -30.51 -6.66 13.04
C GLY A 385 -31.14 -6.64 11.65
N GLN A 386 -30.41 -6.15 10.64
CA GLN A 386 -30.92 -6.02 9.27
C GLN A 386 -30.10 -6.84 8.26
N GLY A 387 -30.68 -7.08 7.08
CA GLY A 387 -30.02 -7.64 5.91
C GLY A 387 -29.44 -9.05 6.12
N ASN A 388 -29.90 -9.81 7.12
CA ASN A 388 -29.34 -11.11 7.53
C ASN A 388 -27.80 -11.11 7.72
N ALA A 389 -27.25 -9.95 8.17
CA ALA A 389 -25.80 -9.72 8.27
C ALA A 389 -25.05 -10.72 9.16
N SER A 390 -25.73 -11.30 10.17
CA SER A 390 -25.15 -12.31 11.08
C SER A 390 -25.15 -13.74 10.52
N ASP A 391 -25.65 -13.98 9.31
CA ASP A 391 -25.61 -15.30 8.68
C ASP A 391 -24.18 -15.77 8.42
N SER A 392 -23.99 -17.08 8.29
CA SER A 392 -22.66 -17.69 8.16
C SER A 392 -21.99 -17.50 6.79
N VAL A 393 -22.68 -17.01 5.79
CA VAL A 393 -22.12 -16.77 4.46
C VAL A 393 -21.02 -15.70 4.56
N GLY A 394 -19.83 -15.97 4.01
CA GLY A 394 -18.69 -15.06 4.12
C GLY A 394 -18.09 -14.94 5.53
N SER A 395 -18.34 -15.93 6.41
CA SER A 395 -17.67 -16.03 7.70
C SER A 395 -16.46 -16.96 7.59
N SER A 396 -15.31 -16.52 8.06
CA SER A 396 -14.06 -17.28 8.13
C SER A 396 -14.19 -18.54 9.01
N THR A 397 -15.09 -18.52 10.00
CA THR A 397 -15.30 -19.64 10.92
C THR A 397 -16.34 -20.65 10.45
N GLY A 398 -17.11 -20.32 9.40
CA GLY A 398 -18.29 -21.08 8.97
C GLY A 398 -19.48 -21.02 9.96
N GLY A 399 -19.35 -20.28 11.05
CA GLY A 399 -20.40 -19.97 12.02
C GLY A 399 -21.10 -18.66 11.71
N ALA A 400 -21.88 -18.13 12.67
CA ALA A 400 -22.46 -16.80 12.55
C ALA A 400 -21.34 -15.74 12.38
N TRP A 401 -21.54 -14.84 11.44
CA TRP A 401 -20.60 -13.74 11.21
C TRP A 401 -20.59 -12.77 12.39
N THR A 402 -19.43 -12.48 12.92
CA THR A 402 -19.23 -11.46 13.96
C THR A 402 -17.97 -10.65 13.64
N TYR A 403 -17.98 -9.37 13.96
CA TYR A 403 -16.83 -8.52 13.68
C TYR A 403 -15.50 -9.08 14.24
N ASN A 404 -15.51 -9.51 15.49
CA ASN A 404 -14.31 -10.02 16.17
C ASN A 404 -13.80 -11.37 15.64
N SER A 405 -14.62 -12.12 14.88
CA SER A 405 -14.17 -13.33 14.21
C SER A 405 -13.57 -13.09 12.83
N GLU A 406 -13.79 -11.90 12.27
CA GLU A 406 -13.42 -11.60 10.88
C GLU A 406 -12.32 -10.53 10.77
N VAL A 407 -12.13 -9.69 11.79
CA VAL A 407 -11.20 -8.56 11.75
C VAL A 407 -10.17 -8.64 12.87
N SER A 408 -8.90 -8.72 12.48
CA SER A 408 -7.77 -8.64 13.40
C SER A 408 -7.49 -7.19 13.81
N TYR A 409 -7.33 -6.28 12.83
CA TYR A 409 -7.17 -4.85 13.07
C TYR A 409 -8.01 -4.05 12.08
N PRO A 410 -8.75 -3.03 12.54
CA PRO A 410 -9.57 -2.19 11.67
C PRO A 410 -8.71 -1.23 10.84
N PHE A 411 -9.27 -0.77 9.73
CA PHE A 411 -8.75 0.38 8.98
C PHE A 411 -8.62 1.61 9.87
N GLY A 412 -7.52 2.33 9.74
CA GLY A 412 -7.23 3.53 10.51
C GLY A 412 -6.64 3.27 11.91
N TYR A 413 -6.42 2.00 12.30
CA TYR A 413 -5.84 1.64 13.59
C TYR A 413 -4.34 1.96 13.67
N GLY A 414 -3.90 2.51 14.80
CA GLY A 414 -2.51 2.72 15.14
C GLY A 414 -2.37 3.12 16.62
N LEU A 415 -1.26 2.71 17.24
CA LEU A 415 -0.89 3.07 18.61
C LEU A 415 0.25 4.09 18.62
N SER A 416 0.37 4.81 19.71
CA SER A 416 1.46 5.74 20.00
C SER A 416 2.10 5.41 21.35
N TYR A 417 3.28 5.93 21.64
CA TYR A 417 3.89 5.90 22.99
C TYR A 417 3.25 6.91 23.95
N THR A 418 2.34 7.73 23.45
CA THR A 418 1.53 8.65 24.26
C THR A 418 0.04 8.40 24.04
N THR A 419 -0.81 9.18 24.66
CA THR A 419 -2.27 9.12 24.49
C THR A 419 -2.81 10.48 24.10
N PHE A 420 -3.87 10.48 23.28
CA PHE A 420 -4.54 11.70 22.88
C PHE A 420 -6.02 11.65 23.23
N THR A 421 -6.63 12.80 23.36
CA THR A 421 -8.08 12.98 23.31
C THR A 421 -8.43 13.89 22.17
N GLN A 422 -9.44 13.49 21.41
CA GLN A 422 -10.01 14.27 20.31
C GLN A 422 -11.42 14.70 20.68
N THR A 423 -11.78 15.95 20.38
CA THR A 423 -13.13 16.48 20.59
C THR A 423 -13.61 17.17 19.33
N LEU A 424 -14.70 16.70 18.72
CA LEU A 424 -15.35 17.33 17.59
C LEU A 424 -16.13 18.57 18.05
N ASP A 425 -15.50 19.73 17.96
CA ASP A 425 -16.04 21.01 18.44
C ASP A 425 -17.24 21.45 17.58
N SER A 426 -17.05 21.53 16.27
CA SER A 426 -18.05 22.02 15.34
C SER A 426 -18.03 21.27 14.02
N LEU A 427 -19.15 21.30 13.32
CA LEU A 427 -19.35 20.78 11.97
C LEU A 427 -20.15 21.78 11.14
N ASN A 428 -19.75 21.99 9.90
CA ASN A 428 -20.51 22.75 8.91
C ASN A 428 -20.58 21.97 7.59
N VAL A 429 -21.79 21.76 7.09
CA VAL A 429 -22.03 21.20 5.75
C VAL A 429 -22.52 22.33 4.86
N ASP A 430 -21.78 22.64 3.82
CA ASP A 430 -22.06 23.70 2.85
C ASP A 430 -22.19 23.08 1.45
N LEU A 431 -23.43 22.79 1.05
CA LEU A 431 -23.72 22.22 -0.26
C LEU A 431 -23.54 23.23 -1.41
N GLU A 432 -23.58 24.55 -1.14
CA GLU A 432 -23.32 25.56 -2.17
C GLU A 432 -21.85 25.56 -2.59
N ASN A 433 -20.94 25.47 -1.62
CA ASN A 433 -19.50 25.35 -1.83
C ASN A 433 -19.00 23.89 -1.91
N LYS A 434 -19.89 22.93 -1.76
CA LYS A 434 -19.61 21.48 -1.80
C LYS A 434 -18.54 21.05 -0.79
N THR A 435 -18.60 21.56 0.43
CA THR A 435 -17.63 21.27 1.48
C THR A 435 -18.28 20.78 2.77
N VAL A 436 -17.54 19.92 3.49
CA VAL A 436 -17.81 19.56 4.89
C VAL A 436 -16.61 20.01 5.72
N THR A 437 -16.83 20.94 6.65
CA THR A 437 -15.75 21.46 7.50
C THR A 437 -15.98 21.04 8.95
N ALA A 438 -14.98 20.39 9.55
CA ALA A 438 -14.96 20.01 10.96
C ALA A 438 -13.84 20.74 11.70
N GLU A 439 -14.12 21.25 12.90
CA GLU A 439 -13.09 21.72 13.84
C GLU A 439 -12.95 20.70 14.97
N VAL A 440 -11.72 20.28 15.25
CA VAL A 440 -11.40 19.27 16.26
C VAL A 440 -10.32 19.80 17.19
N THR A 441 -10.55 19.72 18.49
CA THR A 441 -9.50 19.96 19.49
C THR A 441 -8.82 18.64 19.82
N VAL A 442 -7.50 18.58 19.61
CA VAL A 442 -6.64 17.44 19.96
C VAL A 442 -5.76 17.82 21.16
N THR A 443 -5.71 16.97 22.16
CA THR A 443 -4.87 17.15 23.37
C THR A 443 -4.01 15.93 23.62
N ASN A 444 -2.70 16.11 23.74
CA ASN A 444 -1.82 15.07 24.23
C ASN A 444 -2.03 14.88 25.73
N THR A 445 -2.59 13.75 26.14
CA THR A 445 -2.93 13.40 27.53
C THR A 445 -1.92 12.48 28.20
N GLY A 446 -0.90 12.03 27.45
CA GLY A 446 0.15 11.16 27.97
C GLY A 446 1.41 11.92 28.37
N ASP A 447 2.49 11.17 28.56
CA ASP A 447 3.74 11.67 29.14
C ASP A 447 4.86 11.90 28.11
N VAL A 448 4.63 11.59 26.84
CA VAL A 448 5.61 11.70 25.74
C VAL A 448 5.07 12.62 24.65
N ALA A 449 5.93 13.43 24.04
CA ALA A 449 5.56 14.22 22.86
C ALA A 449 5.19 13.31 21.68
N GLY A 450 4.23 13.71 20.85
CA GLY A 450 3.83 12.91 19.71
C GLY A 450 2.83 13.62 18.82
N LYS A 451 2.55 13.00 17.67
CA LYS A 451 1.56 13.44 16.69
C LYS A 451 0.34 12.55 16.73
N ASP A 452 -0.82 13.10 16.41
CA ASP A 452 -2.09 12.39 16.33
C ASP A 452 -2.74 12.58 14.96
N VAL A 453 -3.52 11.60 14.50
CA VAL A 453 -4.24 11.67 13.23
C VAL A 453 -5.74 11.78 13.50
N VAL A 454 -6.34 12.88 13.09
CA VAL A 454 -7.78 13.09 13.15
C VAL A 454 -8.41 12.58 11.87
N GLN A 455 -9.26 11.57 11.96
CA GLN A 455 -9.96 10.95 10.83
C GLN A 455 -11.43 11.34 10.90
N LEU A 456 -11.94 12.05 9.88
CA LEU A 456 -13.34 12.48 9.80
C LEU A 456 -14.15 11.50 8.95
N TYR A 457 -15.19 10.94 9.54
CA TYR A 457 -16.10 10.00 8.88
C TYR A 457 -17.52 10.54 8.79
N ALA A 458 -18.23 10.17 7.71
CA ALA A 458 -19.66 10.39 7.57
C ALA A 458 -20.42 9.05 7.51
N SER A 459 -21.59 9.02 8.11
CA SER A 459 -22.61 7.99 7.95
C SER A 459 -23.84 8.62 7.32
N THR A 460 -24.22 8.13 6.16
CA THR A 460 -25.35 8.65 5.37
C THR A 460 -26.61 7.85 5.59
N PRO A 461 -27.82 8.41 5.40
CA PRO A 461 -29.07 7.65 5.53
C PRO A 461 -29.09 6.47 4.55
N TYR A 462 -29.51 5.30 5.02
CA TYR A 462 -29.85 4.14 4.17
C TYR A 462 -31.35 3.91 4.26
N THR A 463 -32.06 4.28 3.23
CA THR A 463 -33.52 4.45 3.22
C THR A 463 -34.23 3.32 2.50
N ASP A 464 -35.58 3.31 2.52
CA ASP A 464 -36.34 2.36 1.73
C ASP A 464 -36.21 2.65 0.22
N TYR A 465 -35.94 3.90 -0.18
CA TYR A 465 -35.59 4.24 -1.56
C TYR A 465 -34.33 3.51 -2.01
N ASP A 466 -33.26 3.54 -1.19
CA ASP A 466 -32.00 2.87 -1.49
C ASP A 466 -32.18 1.36 -1.70
N LYS A 467 -32.98 0.74 -0.82
CA LYS A 467 -33.27 -0.70 -0.94
C LYS A 467 -34.06 -1.05 -2.20
N GLU A 468 -34.98 -0.18 -2.62
CA GLU A 468 -35.79 -0.37 -3.83
C GLU A 468 -34.97 -0.14 -5.10
N HIS A 469 -34.05 0.83 -5.08
CA HIS A 469 -33.24 1.23 -6.23
C HIS A 469 -31.81 0.64 -6.23
N LEU A 470 -31.48 -0.21 -5.24
CA LEU A 470 -30.15 -0.82 -5.06
C LEU A 470 -29.03 0.24 -4.98
N VAL A 471 -29.28 1.33 -4.26
CA VAL A 471 -28.28 2.34 -3.98
C VAL A 471 -27.49 1.91 -2.73
N GLU A 472 -26.29 1.44 -2.93
CA GLU A 472 -25.48 0.88 -1.84
C GLU A 472 -24.67 1.97 -1.12
N LYS A 473 -24.54 1.84 0.20
CA LYS A 473 -23.88 2.82 1.08
C LYS A 473 -23.14 2.12 2.21
N ALA A 474 -21.90 2.53 2.45
CA ALA A 474 -21.17 2.09 3.63
C ALA A 474 -21.79 2.65 4.91
N ALA A 475 -21.67 1.93 6.03
CA ALA A 475 -22.10 2.43 7.35
C ALA A 475 -21.34 3.70 7.75
N VAL A 476 -20.05 3.77 7.41
CA VAL A 476 -19.23 4.96 7.52
C VAL A 476 -18.33 5.09 6.28
N GLN A 477 -18.07 6.32 5.87
CA GLN A 477 -17.18 6.71 4.80
C GLN A 477 -16.16 7.69 5.36
N LEU A 478 -14.86 7.39 5.23
CA LEU A 478 -13.80 8.37 5.50
C LEU A 478 -13.96 9.53 4.50
N LEU A 479 -14.12 10.74 5.01
CA LEU A 479 -14.19 11.93 4.17
C LEU A 479 -12.81 12.54 3.96
N ASP A 480 -12.04 12.70 5.05
CA ASP A 480 -10.69 13.28 5.01
C ASP A 480 -10.01 13.05 6.36
N TYR A 481 -8.73 13.34 6.45
CA TYR A 481 -7.94 13.27 7.68
C TYR A 481 -6.88 14.38 7.73
N GLU A 482 -6.45 14.71 8.93
CA GLU A 482 -5.37 15.67 9.15
C GLU A 482 -4.50 15.20 10.30
N LYS A 483 -3.18 15.35 10.18
CA LYS A 483 -2.21 14.99 11.20
C LYS A 483 -1.72 16.25 11.92
N THR A 484 -1.66 16.19 13.26
CA THR A 484 -1.16 17.31 14.05
C THR A 484 0.35 17.51 13.87
N ASP A 485 0.84 18.71 14.15
CA ASP A 485 2.22 18.88 14.56
C ASP A 485 2.49 18.09 15.85
N GLU A 486 3.76 17.93 16.21
CA GLU A 486 4.14 17.28 17.46
C GLU A 486 3.63 18.09 18.67
N LEU A 487 2.86 17.42 19.53
CA LEU A 487 2.29 18.00 20.75
C LEU A 487 3.08 17.53 21.98
N ALA A 488 3.56 18.45 22.78
CA ALA A 488 4.15 18.13 24.08
C ALA A 488 3.09 17.59 25.06
N PRO A 489 3.49 16.86 26.13
CA PRO A 489 2.56 16.42 27.18
C PRO A 489 1.69 17.55 27.75
N GLY A 490 0.38 17.37 27.70
CA GLY A 490 -0.63 18.36 28.11
C GLY A 490 -0.90 19.48 27.11
N GLU A 491 -0.23 19.51 25.97
CA GLU A 491 -0.47 20.50 24.91
C GLU A 491 -1.73 20.16 24.10
N SER A 492 -2.42 21.19 23.64
CA SER A 492 -3.60 21.07 22.79
C SER A 492 -3.46 21.92 21.54
N THR A 493 -4.00 21.43 20.43
CA THR A 493 -4.11 22.16 19.16
C THR A 493 -5.50 22.06 18.60
N LYS A 494 -5.83 22.94 17.66
CA LYS A 494 -7.05 22.84 16.84
C LYS A 494 -6.68 22.40 15.43
N VAL A 495 -7.36 21.38 14.98
CA VAL A 495 -7.27 20.85 13.62
C VAL A 495 -8.55 21.21 12.88
N THR A 496 -8.43 21.72 11.67
CA THR A 496 -9.57 21.99 10.78
C THR A 496 -9.46 21.09 9.57
N ILE A 497 -10.47 20.22 9.38
CA ILE A 497 -10.58 19.34 8.23
C ILE A 497 -11.64 19.91 7.30
N THR A 498 -11.33 20.01 6.00
CA THR A 498 -12.29 20.47 4.97
C THR A 498 -12.33 19.45 3.84
N ALA A 499 -13.34 18.59 3.90
CA ALA A 499 -13.56 17.50 2.95
C ALA A 499 -14.51 17.93 1.81
N ASP A 500 -14.45 17.20 0.68
CA ASP A 500 -15.44 17.36 -0.38
C ASP A 500 -16.77 16.73 0.03
N ALA A 501 -17.85 17.48 -0.08
CA ALA A 501 -19.18 16.98 0.23
C ALA A 501 -19.66 15.90 -0.79
N GLN A 502 -19.01 15.75 -1.94
CA GLN A 502 -19.30 14.68 -2.90
C GLN A 502 -19.03 13.29 -2.32
N ASP A 503 -18.07 13.17 -1.39
CA ASP A 503 -17.72 11.89 -0.76
C ASP A 503 -18.85 11.31 0.13
N MET A 504 -19.86 12.10 0.46
CA MET A 504 -21.07 11.61 1.12
C MET A 504 -22.26 11.39 0.17
N ALA A 505 -22.10 11.65 -1.12
CA ALA A 505 -23.12 11.34 -2.12
C ALA A 505 -23.07 9.85 -2.51
N SER A 506 -24.21 9.33 -2.97
CA SER A 506 -24.34 7.96 -3.43
C SER A 506 -24.68 7.92 -4.90
N TRP A 507 -24.15 6.92 -5.60
CA TRP A 507 -24.49 6.70 -7.01
C TRP A 507 -25.81 5.93 -7.11
N ASP A 508 -26.78 6.48 -7.84
CA ASP A 508 -28.02 5.82 -8.22
C ASP A 508 -28.04 5.60 -9.75
N SER A 509 -27.88 4.35 -10.17
CA SER A 509 -27.85 3.98 -11.59
C SER A 509 -29.21 4.16 -12.28
N THR A 510 -30.30 4.29 -11.50
CA THR A 510 -31.67 4.41 -12.01
C THR A 510 -32.19 5.85 -12.04
N ALA A 511 -31.55 6.76 -11.30
CA ALA A 511 -31.94 8.17 -11.25
C ALA A 511 -31.78 8.83 -12.61
N ALA A 512 -32.80 9.62 -13.01
CA ALA A 512 -32.69 10.43 -14.22
C ALA A 512 -31.61 11.52 -14.09
N ASN A 513 -30.85 11.74 -15.13
CA ASN A 513 -29.81 12.76 -15.20
C ASN A 513 -30.14 13.87 -16.21
N GLU A 514 -29.35 14.94 -16.24
CA GLU A 514 -29.54 16.08 -17.14
C GLU A 514 -29.17 15.76 -18.60
N ALA A 515 -28.44 14.67 -18.86
CA ALA A 515 -28.12 14.21 -20.22
C ALA A 515 -29.34 13.53 -20.89
N GLY A 516 -30.40 13.23 -20.14
CA GLY A 516 -31.58 12.54 -20.62
C GLY A 516 -31.44 11.01 -20.62
N THR A 517 -30.44 10.50 -19.93
CA THR A 517 -30.20 9.08 -19.63
C THR A 517 -30.43 8.78 -18.16
N THR A 518 -29.91 7.67 -17.63
CA THR A 518 -29.95 7.32 -16.21
C THR A 518 -28.56 7.30 -15.62
N GLY A 519 -28.48 7.36 -14.29
CA GLY A 519 -27.25 7.42 -13.50
C GLY A 519 -26.95 8.82 -13.01
N ASN A 520 -27.01 9.01 -11.69
CA ASN A 520 -26.75 10.30 -11.06
C ASN A 520 -26.27 10.12 -9.62
N TYR A 521 -25.52 11.10 -9.12
CA TYR A 521 -25.24 11.19 -7.69
C TYR A 521 -26.43 11.80 -6.96
N ILE A 522 -26.75 11.22 -5.80
CA ILE A 522 -27.85 11.67 -4.96
C ILE A 522 -27.39 11.88 -3.51
N LEU A 523 -28.06 12.80 -2.81
CA LEU A 523 -28.05 12.89 -1.35
C LEU A 523 -29.45 12.59 -0.85
N ASP A 524 -29.61 11.55 -0.04
CA ASP A 524 -30.91 11.17 0.49
C ASP A 524 -31.44 12.13 1.52
N ALA A 525 -32.77 12.21 1.64
CA ALA A 525 -33.39 12.87 2.77
C ALA A 525 -33.18 12.06 4.05
N GLY A 526 -32.81 12.73 5.14
CA GLY A 526 -32.62 12.08 6.43
C GLY A 526 -31.49 12.70 7.26
N ASP A 527 -31.12 12.01 8.32
CA ASP A 527 -30.07 12.41 9.22
C ASP A 527 -28.72 11.83 8.78
N TYR A 528 -27.76 12.69 8.57
CA TYR A 528 -26.36 12.38 8.36
C TYR A 528 -25.64 12.52 9.69
N TYR A 529 -24.76 11.58 10.00
CA TYR A 529 -23.93 11.61 11.20
C TYR A 529 -22.47 11.76 10.80
N PHE A 530 -21.79 12.68 11.45
CA PHE A 530 -20.35 12.92 11.25
C PHE A 530 -19.63 12.69 12.56
N THR A 531 -18.51 11.99 12.50
CA THR A 531 -17.75 11.64 13.68
C THR A 531 -16.25 11.63 13.40
N ILE A 532 -15.48 11.73 14.45
CA ILE A 532 -14.04 11.46 14.44
C ILE A 532 -13.77 10.16 15.21
N GLY A 533 -12.68 9.48 14.88
CA GLY A 533 -12.30 8.24 15.54
C GLY A 533 -10.88 7.81 15.19
N ASN A 534 -10.31 6.89 15.97
CA ASN A 534 -9.00 6.30 15.72
C ASN A 534 -9.11 5.10 14.74
N GLY A 535 -9.98 5.23 13.76
CA GLY A 535 -10.27 4.24 12.74
C GLY A 535 -11.76 4.11 12.45
N ALA A 536 -12.06 3.36 11.39
CA ALA A 536 -13.42 3.17 10.91
C ALA A 536 -14.32 2.46 11.93
N HIS A 537 -13.77 1.54 12.72
CA HIS A 537 -14.53 0.81 13.73
C HIS A 537 -14.98 1.68 14.90
N ASP A 538 -14.11 2.59 15.36
CA ASP A 538 -14.50 3.58 16.36
C ASP A 538 -15.59 4.50 15.80
N ALA A 539 -15.44 4.94 14.56
CA ALA A 539 -16.43 5.78 13.90
C ALA A 539 -17.81 5.13 13.83
N VAL A 540 -17.89 3.84 13.45
CA VAL A 540 -19.17 3.09 13.44
C VAL A 540 -19.75 2.98 14.84
N ASN A 541 -18.94 2.64 15.86
CA ASN A 541 -19.41 2.54 17.23
C ASN A 541 -19.92 3.90 17.76
N ASN A 542 -19.26 5.01 17.43
CA ASN A 542 -19.69 6.36 17.82
C ASN A 542 -21.06 6.69 17.20
N VAL A 543 -21.24 6.40 15.91
CA VAL A 543 -22.52 6.63 15.21
C VAL A 543 -23.64 5.76 15.80
N LEU A 544 -23.37 4.48 16.02
CA LEU A 544 -24.35 3.56 16.65
C LEU A 544 -24.73 4.03 18.06
N ALA A 545 -23.76 4.48 18.86
CA ALA A 545 -24.02 5.05 20.18
C ALA A 545 -24.89 6.32 20.11
N ALA A 546 -24.64 7.22 19.15
CA ALA A 546 -25.46 8.41 18.93
C ALA A 546 -26.88 8.07 18.48
N GLN A 547 -27.08 6.93 17.81
CA GLN A 547 -28.38 6.39 17.45
C GLN A 547 -29.08 5.62 18.60
N GLY A 548 -28.41 5.48 19.76
CA GLY A 548 -28.97 4.87 20.97
C GLY A 548 -28.70 3.38 21.13
N TYR A 549 -27.79 2.80 20.34
CA TYR A 549 -27.34 1.42 20.50
C TYR A 549 -26.22 1.33 21.54
N SER A 550 -25.92 0.13 22.00
CA SER A 550 -24.93 -0.15 23.03
C SER A 550 -24.39 -1.59 22.93
N GLU A 551 -23.44 -1.95 23.77
CA GLU A 551 -22.94 -3.33 23.89
C GLU A 551 -24.06 -4.37 24.13
N SER A 552 -25.16 -3.97 24.77
CA SER A 552 -26.33 -4.85 24.95
C SER A 552 -27.06 -5.17 23.63
N ASN A 553 -26.81 -4.42 22.58
CA ASN A 553 -27.30 -4.67 21.22
C ASN A 553 -26.25 -5.39 20.34
N GLY A 554 -25.10 -5.78 20.91
CA GLY A 554 -24.04 -6.46 20.18
C GLY A 554 -22.92 -5.56 19.69
N MET A 555 -22.86 -4.29 20.14
CA MET A 555 -21.70 -3.44 19.87
C MET A 555 -20.44 -4.00 20.56
N THR A 556 -19.29 -3.85 19.91
CA THR A 556 -17.99 -4.31 20.41
C THR A 556 -17.40 -3.36 21.46
N SER A 557 -17.82 -2.10 21.48
CA SER A 557 -17.48 -1.06 22.45
C SER A 557 -18.65 -0.10 22.67
N ALA A 558 -18.56 0.71 23.72
CA ALA A 558 -19.61 1.67 24.07
C ALA A 558 -19.79 2.81 23.03
N GLY A 559 -18.75 3.09 22.24
CA GLY A 559 -18.68 4.26 21.35
C GLY A 559 -18.67 5.58 22.12
N ASP A 560 -18.45 6.68 21.41
CA ASP A 560 -18.48 8.05 21.95
C ASP A 560 -19.48 8.93 21.20
N ALA A 561 -20.73 8.90 21.63
CA ALA A 561 -21.81 9.72 21.06
C ALA A 561 -21.56 11.24 21.19
N ALA A 562 -20.68 11.69 22.09
CA ALA A 562 -20.35 13.11 22.24
C ALA A 562 -19.52 13.65 21.07
N ASN A 563 -18.75 12.79 20.45
CA ASN A 563 -17.96 13.09 19.25
C ASN A 563 -18.73 12.86 17.94
N VAL A 564 -20.07 12.91 18.00
CA VAL A 564 -20.93 12.83 16.81
C VAL A 564 -21.70 14.13 16.64
N LYS A 565 -21.69 14.66 15.42
CA LYS A 565 -22.57 15.78 14.99
C LYS A 565 -23.54 15.26 13.94
N SER A 566 -24.78 15.72 13.99
CA SER A 566 -25.78 15.39 12.97
C SER A 566 -26.13 16.60 12.11
N TRP A 567 -26.39 16.31 10.85
CA TRP A 567 -26.95 17.26 9.90
C TRP A 567 -28.14 16.61 9.19
N ASN A 568 -29.23 17.34 9.00
CA ASN A 568 -30.45 16.82 8.40
C ASN A 568 -30.70 17.43 7.03
N LEU A 569 -30.90 16.58 6.02
CA LEU A 569 -31.36 16.97 4.70
C LEU A 569 -32.87 16.68 4.60
N ALA A 570 -33.68 17.73 4.44
CA ALA A 570 -35.15 17.63 4.52
C ALA A 570 -35.80 16.94 3.30
N ALA A 571 -35.12 16.92 2.15
CA ALA A 571 -35.58 16.31 0.90
C ALA A 571 -34.37 15.79 0.12
N MET A 572 -34.58 14.72 -0.63
CA MET A 572 -33.54 14.18 -1.53
C MET A 572 -33.05 15.27 -2.49
N ASP A 573 -31.73 15.36 -2.64
CA ASP A 573 -31.06 16.26 -3.59
C ASP A 573 -30.43 15.43 -4.72
N THR A 574 -30.88 15.67 -5.93
CA THR A 574 -30.39 15.05 -7.16
C THR A 574 -29.72 16.06 -8.09
N THR A 575 -29.42 17.26 -7.59
CA THR A 575 -28.98 18.41 -8.39
C THR A 575 -27.58 18.91 -8.06
N THR A 576 -27.19 18.86 -6.78
CA THR A 576 -25.89 19.40 -6.33
C THR A 576 -24.72 18.74 -7.05
N PHE A 577 -24.76 17.43 -7.28
CA PHE A 577 -23.72 16.64 -7.93
C PHE A 577 -24.15 16.10 -9.31
N ALA A 578 -25.17 16.68 -9.94
CA ALA A 578 -25.66 16.29 -11.27
C ALA A 578 -24.73 16.72 -12.42
N LYS A 579 -23.69 17.51 -12.13
CA LYS A 579 -22.70 17.99 -13.10
C LYS A 579 -21.30 17.89 -12.54
N THR A 580 -20.38 17.62 -13.46
CA THR A 580 -18.94 17.73 -13.24
C THR A 580 -18.52 19.19 -13.04
N GLU A 581 -17.29 19.44 -12.62
CA GLU A 581 -16.75 20.80 -12.40
C GLU A 581 -16.79 21.67 -13.67
N ASN A 582 -16.64 21.08 -14.84
CA ASN A 582 -16.70 21.79 -16.14
C ASN A 582 -18.14 22.02 -16.62
N GLY A 583 -19.17 21.60 -15.85
CA GLY A 583 -20.58 21.79 -16.15
C GLY A 583 -21.20 20.73 -17.08
N THR A 584 -20.49 19.65 -17.41
CA THR A 584 -21.03 18.51 -18.16
C THR A 584 -21.97 17.72 -17.26
N ALA A 585 -23.12 17.27 -17.78
CA ALA A 585 -24.02 16.39 -17.04
C ALA A 585 -23.32 15.08 -16.67
N VAL A 586 -23.55 14.62 -15.45
CA VAL A 586 -23.08 13.30 -15.00
C VAL A 586 -23.92 12.23 -15.68
N GLU A 587 -23.26 11.18 -16.14
CA GLU A 587 -23.91 9.99 -16.73
C GLU A 587 -23.08 8.73 -16.43
N ASN A 588 -23.69 7.56 -16.54
CA ASN A 588 -22.96 6.30 -16.37
C ASN A 588 -22.09 6.01 -17.60
N GLN A 589 -20.80 6.32 -17.50
CA GLN A 589 -19.83 6.05 -18.57
C GLN A 589 -19.40 4.58 -18.63
N LEU A 590 -19.73 3.79 -17.62
CA LEU A 590 -19.36 2.38 -17.52
C LEU A 590 -20.57 1.45 -17.77
N GLN A 591 -21.68 1.96 -18.31
CA GLN A 591 -22.89 1.17 -18.55
C GLN A 591 -22.62 -0.07 -19.43
N ASP A 592 -21.76 0.08 -20.41
CA ASP A 592 -21.40 -1.01 -21.34
C ASP A 592 -20.41 -2.02 -20.74
N MET A 593 -19.83 -1.72 -19.58
CA MET A 593 -18.97 -2.63 -18.81
C MET A 593 -19.78 -3.55 -17.88
N ASP A 594 -21.03 -3.19 -17.55
CA ASP A 594 -21.89 -4.03 -16.74
C ASP A 594 -22.46 -5.19 -17.57
N LEU A 595 -22.08 -6.42 -17.20
CA LEU A 595 -22.55 -7.64 -17.87
C LEU A 595 -24.08 -7.75 -17.96
N ASN A 596 -24.81 -7.24 -16.96
CA ASN A 596 -26.26 -7.25 -16.97
C ASN A 596 -26.88 -6.40 -18.07
N THR A 597 -26.12 -5.48 -18.69
CA THR A 597 -26.57 -4.72 -19.86
C THR A 597 -26.81 -5.64 -21.06
N TYR A 598 -25.94 -6.60 -21.30
CA TYR A 598 -25.99 -7.53 -22.44
C TYR A 598 -26.47 -8.92 -22.07
N MET A 599 -26.35 -9.30 -20.81
CA MET A 599 -26.69 -10.61 -20.26
C MET A 599 -27.50 -10.43 -18.96
N PRO A 600 -28.75 -9.99 -19.04
CA PRO A 600 -29.57 -9.70 -17.86
C PRO A 600 -29.62 -10.85 -16.86
N ASP A 601 -29.60 -10.53 -15.57
CA ASP A 601 -29.62 -11.47 -14.45
C ASP A 601 -28.37 -12.37 -14.33
N THR A 602 -27.27 -12.02 -15.01
CA THR A 602 -26.01 -12.78 -14.90
C THR A 602 -25.30 -12.46 -13.60
N VAL A 603 -25.16 -11.18 -13.25
CA VAL A 603 -24.47 -10.72 -12.04
C VAL A 603 -25.48 -10.32 -10.98
N THR A 604 -25.34 -10.90 -9.80
CA THR A 604 -26.03 -10.44 -8.58
C THR A 604 -25.04 -9.63 -7.76
N TYR A 605 -25.21 -8.31 -7.72
CA TYR A 605 -24.37 -7.43 -6.93
C TYR A 605 -24.68 -7.55 -5.45
N LEU A 606 -23.65 -7.51 -4.61
CA LEU A 606 -23.78 -7.54 -3.16
C LEU A 606 -24.57 -6.33 -2.65
N THR A 607 -25.59 -6.60 -1.87
CA THR A 607 -26.37 -5.55 -1.22
C THR A 607 -26.46 -5.79 0.29
N ARG A 608 -26.33 -4.71 1.08
CA ARG A 608 -26.55 -4.76 2.53
C ARG A 608 -27.99 -5.07 2.93
N ASN A 609 -28.92 -5.02 2.00
CA ASN A 609 -30.31 -5.42 2.23
C ASN A 609 -30.49 -6.95 2.33
N ASP A 610 -29.58 -7.73 1.73
CA ASP A 610 -29.57 -9.21 1.79
C ASP A 610 -28.16 -9.76 1.63
N TRP A 611 -27.34 -9.65 2.67
CA TRP A 611 -25.93 -10.08 2.65
C TRP A 611 -25.76 -11.53 2.21
N SER A 612 -26.54 -12.46 2.75
CA SER A 612 -26.36 -13.89 2.45
C SER A 612 -26.93 -14.31 1.09
N GLY A 613 -28.02 -13.67 0.65
CA GLY A 613 -28.65 -13.98 -0.63
C GLY A 613 -27.91 -13.42 -1.84
N THR A 614 -27.12 -12.36 -1.63
CA THR A 614 -26.39 -11.65 -2.68
C THR A 614 -24.86 -11.74 -2.55
N PHE A 615 -24.36 -12.52 -1.59
CA PHE A 615 -22.93 -12.69 -1.41
C PHE A 615 -22.26 -13.21 -2.71
N PRO A 616 -21.12 -12.65 -3.13
CA PRO A 616 -20.50 -12.96 -4.41
C PRO A 616 -20.26 -14.44 -4.64
N LYS A 617 -20.35 -14.84 -5.90
CA LYS A 617 -20.08 -16.19 -6.39
C LYS A 617 -19.05 -16.12 -7.49
N THR A 618 -18.41 -17.23 -7.75
CA THR A 618 -17.51 -17.34 -8.90
C THR A 618 -18.29 -17.31 -10.21
N TYR A 619 -17.95 -16.41 -11.11
CA TYR A 619 -18.58 -16.21 -12.43
C TYR A 619 -17.72 -16.77 -13.58
N LYS A 620 -17.03 -17.88 -13.36
CA LYS A 620 -16.15 -18.53 -14.34
C LYS A 620 -16.92 -19.01 -15.59
N ASP A 621 -16.19 -19.08 -16.69
CA ASP A 621 -16.63 -19.73 -17.93
C ASP A 621 -17.93 -19.15 -18.50
N LEU A 622 -18.09 -17.83 -18.48
CA LEU A 622 -19.20 -17.15 -19.13
C LEU A 622 -19.08 -17.25 -20.66
N THR A 623 -20.22 -17.27 -21.33
CA THR A 623 -20.30 -17.25 -22.78
C THR A 623 -20.85 -15.91 -23.23
N ALA A 624 -20.06 -15.10 -23.93
CA ALA A 624 -20.50 -13.81 -24.43
C ALA A 624 -21.65 -13.95 -25.42
N THR A 625 -22.59 -13.00 -25.41
CA THR A 625 -23.64 -12.92 -26.43
C THR A 625 -23.06 -12.57 -27.80
N ASP A 626 -23.81 -12.87 -28.90
CA ASP A 626 -23.40 -12.48 -30.23
C ASP A 626 -23.18 -10.97 -30.40
N GLU A 627 -23.92 -10.15 -29.64
CA GLU A 627 -23.78 -8.69 -29.62
C GLU A 627 -22.47 -8.27 -28.92
N MET A 628 -22.14 -8.85 -27.77
CA MET A 628 -20.88 -8.61 -27.10
C MET A 628 -19.68 -9.03 -27.97
N VAL A 629 -19.77 -10.21 -28.60
CA VAL A 629 -18.73 -10.68 -29.53
C VAL A 629 -18.54 -9.70 -30.67
N GLN A 630 -19.63 -9.15 -31.22
CA GLN A 630 -19.55 -8.16 -32.31
C GLN A 630 -18.91 -6.85 -31.81
N ILE A 631 -19.24 -6.38 -30.60
CA ILE A 631 -18.63 -5.18 -30.04
C ILE A 631 -17.12 -5.41 -29.81
N MET A 632 -16.74 -6.52 -29.19
CA MET A 632 -15.34 -6.88 -28.98
C MET A 632 -14.53 -7.05 -30.27
N GLN A 633 -15.18 -7.51 -31.34
CA GLN A 633 -14.56 -7.69 -32.66
C GLN A 633 -14.46 -6.40 -33.47
N ASN A 634 -15.38 -5.48 -33.27
CA ASN A 634 -15.51 -4.27 -34.10
C ASN A 634 -14.82 -3.05 -33.53
N ASP A 635 -14.01 -3.22 -32.49
CA ASP A 635 -13.21 -2.13 -31.96
C ASP A 635 -12.05 -1.77 -32.90
N THR A 636 -12.43 -1.42 -34.12
CA THR A 636 -11.57 -0.69 -35.04
C THR A 636 -11.70 0.79 -34.68
N TYR A 637 -10.82 1.23 -33.76
CA TYR A 637 -10.64 2.65 -33.53
C TYR A 637 -10.17 3.30 -34.86
N GLU A 638 -11.08 3.87 -35.63
CA GLU A 638 -10.71 4.74 -36.73
C GLU A 638 -10.09 6.01 -36.14
N ILE A 639 -8.76 6.03 -36.11
CA ILE A 639 -8.04 7.28 -35.90
C ILE A 639 -8.38 8.16 -37.13
N THR A 640 -9.39 9.01 -36.99
CA THR A 640 -9.59 10.10 -37.92
C THR A 640 -8.38 11.02 -37.79
N GLU A 641 -7.51 10.99 -38.81
CA GLU A 641 -6.42 11.97 -38.90
C GLU A 641 -7.04 13.37 -38.84
N GLN A 642 -6.88 14.03 -37.73
CA GLN A 642 -7.25 15.44 -37.57
C GLN A 642 -6.06 16.28 -37.98
N GLY A 643 -6.07 16.70 -39.23
CA GLY A 643 -5.09 17.63 -39.78
C GLY A 643 -4.13 17.01 -40.79
N ASP A 644 -3.50 17.88 -41.53
CA ASP A 644 -2.48 17.51 -42.55
C ASP A 644 -1.14 17.35 -41.79
N ALA A 645 -0.74 16.09 -41.56
CA ALA A 645 0.52 15.75 -40.88
C ALA A 645 1.75 16.35 -41.62
N ASP A 646 1.63 16.57 -42.94
CA ASP A 646 2.67 17.22 -43.75
C ASP A 646 2.77 18.74 -43.48
N SER A 647 1.80 19.33 -42.78
CA SER A 647 1.82 20.76 -42.40
C SER A 647 2.56 21.02 -41.10
N VAL A 648 2.92 19.97 -40.30
CA VAL A 648 3.62 20.10 -39.02
C VAL A 648 5.10 19.83 -39.22
N THR A 649 5.91 20.87 -39.14
CA THR A 649 7.38 20.71 -39.06
C THR A 649 7.77 20.48 -37.62
N PHE A 650 8.23 19.28 -37.28
CA PHE A 650 8.72 18.94 -35.93
C PHE A 650 9.86 19.87 -35.52
N GLY A 651 9.73 20.51 -34.36
CA GLY A 651 10.73 21.43 -33.84
C GLY A 651 10.70 22.85 -34.44
N ALA A 652 9.69 23.17 -35.28
CA ALA A 652 9.48 24.55 -35.68
C ALA A 652 8.63 25.30 -34.64
N ASP A 653 9.07 26.50 -34.29
CA ASP A 653 8.25 27.44 -33.54
C ASP A 653 7.11 27.90 -34.43
N ASN A 654 5.91 27.39 -34.20
CA ASN A 654 4.68 27.75 -34.91
C ASN A 654 3.93 28.93 -34.23
N GLY A 655 4.53 29.55 -33.24
CA GLY A 655 3.95 30.66 -32.49
C GLY A 655 2.78 30.29 -31.56
N LEU A 656 2.54 28.99 -31.34
CA LEU A 656 1.53 28.51 -30.39
C LEU A 656 2.17 28.20 -29.03
N THR A 657 1.51 28.65 -27.99
CA THR A 657 1.87 28.31 -26.59
C THR A 657 1.00 27.15 -26.09
N LEU A 658 1.44 26.51 -25.00
CA LEU A 658 0.63 25.48 -24.33
C LEU A 658 -0.77 26.01 -23.92
N ALA A 659 -0.88 27.32 -23.66
CA ALA A 659 -2.14 27.98 -23.35
C ALA A 659 -3.08 28.06 -24.56
N ASP A 660 -2.53 28.16 -25.76
CA ASP A 660 -3.32 28.19 -26.99
C ASP A 660 -3.87 26.79 -27.34
N LEU A 661 -3.22 25.72 -26.84
CA LEU A 661 -3.67 24.34 -27.02
C LEU A 661 -4.73 23.88 -25.98
N LYS A 662 -4.86 24.61 -24.87
CA LYS A 662 -5.86 24.30 -23.83
C LYS A 662 -7.29 24.72 -24.17
N GLY A 663 -7.53 25.29 -25.32
CA GLY A 663 -8.84 25.76 -25.78
C GLY A 663 -9.46 24.94 -26.92
N ASN A 664 -8.84 23.82 -27.30
CA ASN A 664 -9.36 22.93 -28.37
C ASN A 664 -9.63 21.53 -27.81
#